data_fd92ec8c76527f434dc7ae39072b5387
#
_entry.id   fd92ec8c76527f434dc7ae39072b5387
#
_cell.length_a   1.000
_cell.length_b   1.000
_cell.length_c   1.000
_cell.angle_alpha   90.00
_cell.angle_beta   90.00
_cell.angle_gamma   90.00
#
_symmetry.space_group_name_H-M   'P 1'
#
loop_
_entity.id
_entity.type
_entity.pdbx_description
1 polymer ?
#
loop_
_entity_poly.entity_id
_entity_poly.type
_entity_poly.pdbx_seq_one_letter_code
_entity_poly.pdbx_strand_id
1 'polypeptide(L)'
;MKDGFIKAAAGTIDVVVADVQYNTKQILARMREADTAGVNLLTLPELCLTGYTCGDLFFSDCLLGAVEPALARIVEASKDLYPVTAVGLPLRFGGKLYNCAAVVHAGRLLGVVPKTHLPNYGEFYELRQFSSAKTLDGKVYTITLCGQTVPFGTDLLFCCSGMQDYTFGVELCEDLWVPCPPSTRLCAGGAAIILNLSASDEVIGKAEYRRSLVGATSARLACGYVYCSASPTESTQDMVFSRHHLIAENGTILAENEPFADASLTVSEIDVQRLMHERHRTTSYDSVPGLQPVVFHQPLRDTVLTRRIAPNPFVPPYDEQLRARAEAILRIQSQGLKKRVEHTHAKTVVLGISGGLDSTLALLVCVRAFDLAGRSRKEIQCVTMPCFGTTKRTKSNAVKLCEELGVSVQEVNITASVRQHFADIGHDEAVHDVTYENCQARERTQVLMDIANQSGGLVIGTGDLSELALGWATYNGDHMSMYAVNCSVPKTLVRYIVQYEAGSSAPALREVLLDILDTPVSPELLPADENGQIAQKTEDLVGPYELHDFFLYHLLRFGSRPRKLFRMAKYAYGGKYPDDVIRHWLKTFCRRFFQQQFKRSCIPDGPKVGSVTLSPRGDWRMPSDASGSLWLAEAEAL
;
A
#
# COMPACT_ATOMS: atom_id res chain seq x y z
N MET A 1 -11.55 -10.21 11.00
CA MET A 1 -10.20 -10.23 11.63
C MET A 1 -9.26 -11.32 11.11
N LYS A 2 -9.72 -12.43 10.57
CA LYS A 2 -8.86 -13.61 10.26
C LYS A 2 -7.62 -13.33 9.41
N ASP A 3 -7.66 -12.30 8.54
CA ASP A 3 -6.52 -11.93 7.68
C ASP A 3 -5.84 -10.63 8.12
N GLY A 4 -5.96 -10.26 9.39
CA GLY A 4 -5.32 -9.07 9.95
C GLY A 4 -6.13 -7.78 9.79
N PHE A 5 -7.34 -7.82 9.26
CA PHE A 5 -8.18 -6.62 9.12
C PHE A 5 -9.02 -6.38 10.37
N ILE A 6 -8.76 -5.28 11.06
CA ILE A 6 -9.52 -4.79 12.22
C ILE A 6 -10.43 -3.67 11.75
N LYS A 7 -11.76 -3.88 11.85
CA LYS A 7 -12.73 -2.85 11.51
C LYS A 7 -12.80 -1.84 12.65
N ALA A 8 -12.24 -0.66 12.43
CA ALA A 8 -12.22 0.45 13.37
C ALA A 8 -13.26 1.49 13.00
N ALA A 9 -13.81 2.15 14.01
CA ALA A 9 -14.75 3.24 13.84
C ALA A 9 -14.42 4.41 14.77
N ALA A 10 -14.55 5.63 14.24
CA ALA A 10 -14.71 6.86 14.99
C ALA A 10 -16.20 7.22 15.01
N GLY A 11 -16.78 7.38 16.19
CA GLY A 11 -18.22 7.56 16.36
C GLY A 11 -18.54 8.73 17.27
N THR A 12 -19.13 9.79 16.75
CA THR A 12 -19.55 10.94 17.56
C THR A 12 -21.01 10.81 17.99
N ILE A 13 -21.30 11.32 19.16
CA ILE A 13 -22.65 11.45 19.71
C ILE A 13 -23.05 12.93 19.73
N ASP A 14 -24.33 13.18 19.69
CA ASP A 14 -24.85 14.49 20.05
C ASP A 14 -24.91 14.58 21.58
N VAL A 15 -24.21 15.57 22.13
CA VAL A 15 -24.16 15.79 23.57
C VAL A 15 -25.15 16.87 23.98
N VAL A 16 -25.66 16.73 25.20
CA VAL A 16 -26.22 17.85 25.97
C VAL A 16 -25.26 18.10 27.11
N VAL A 17 -24.66 19.28 27.12
CA VAL A 17 -23.60 19.65 28.09
C VAL A 17 -24.11 19.48 29.52
N ALA A 18 -23.36 18.73 30.33
CA ALA A 18 -23.63 18.33 31.69
C ALA A 18 -24.85 17.38 31.90
N ASP A 19 -25.54 16.93 30.84
CA ASP A 19 -26.57 15.88 30.95
C ASP A 19 -25.98 14.49 30.75
N VAL A 20 -25.39 13.95 31.81
CA VAL A 20 -24.76 12.61 31.81
C VAL A 20 -25.72 11.50 31.43
N GLN A 21 -27.01 11.65 31.76
CA GLN A 21 -28.02 10.61 31.48
C GLN A 21 -28.38 10.57 30.00
N TYR A 22 -28.58 11.74 29.39
CA TYR A 22 -28.80 11.87 27.94
C TYR A 22 -27.60 11.34 27.17
N ASN A 23 -26.38 11.81 27.49
CA ASN A 23 -25.14 11.43 26.82
C ASN A 23 -24.89 9.91 26.94
N THR A 24 -25.19 9.29 28.09
CA THR A 24 -25.12 7.83 28.25
C THR A 24 -26.02 7.11 27.25
N LYS A 25 -27.27 7.57 27.06
CA LYS A 25 -28.18 6.96 26.07
C LYS A 25 -27.62 7.06 24.65
N GLN A 26 -27.04 8.21 24.29
CA GLN A 26 -26.40 8.41 22.97
C GLN A 26 -25.19 7.50 22.79
N ILE A 27 -24.33 7.37 23.80
CA ILE A 27 -23.18 6.44 23.78
C ILE A 27 -23.66 5.01 23.55
N LEU A 28 -24.67 4.54 24.30
CA LEU A 28 -25.22 3.20 24.13
C LEU A 28 -25.82 2.97 22.74
N ALA A 29 -26.50 3.98 22.18
CA ALA A 29 -27.01 3.91 20.81
C ALA A 29 -25.87 3.75 19.79
N ARG A 30 -24.78 4.52 19.96
CA ARG A 30 -23.61 4.46 19.08
C ARG A 30 -22.87 3.13 19.18
N MET A 31 -22.75 2.56 20.39
CA MET A 31 -22.17 1.23 20.59
C MET A 31 -22.98 0.13 19.88
N ARG A 32 -24.33 0.19 19.90
CA ARG A 32 -25.19 -0.76 19.18
C ARG A 32 -25.09 -0.59 17.67
N GLU A 33 -25.00 0.63 17.16
CA GLU A 33 -24.78 0.89 15.74
C GLU A 33 -23.44 0.31 15.27
N ALA A 34 -22.37 0.51 16.05
CA ALA A 34 -21.06 -0.07 15.76
C ALA A 34 -21.08 -1.61 15.80
N ASP A 35 -21.81 -2.22 16.73
CA ASP A 35 -22.02 -3.67 16.79
C ASP A 35 -22.72 -4.19 15.53
N THR A 36 -23.81 -3.53 15.11
CA THR A 36 -24.56 -3.86 13.90
C THR A 36 -23.69 -3.74 12.64
N ALA A 37 -22.79 -2.74 12.60
CA ALA A 37 -21.83 -2.53 11.53
C ALA A 37 -20.65 -3.52 11.57
N GLY A 38 -20.57 -4.40 12.57
CA GLY A 38 -19.49 -5.38 12.74
C GLY A 38 -18.15 -4.75 13.11
N VAL A 39 -18.16 -3.60 13.77
CA VAL A 39 -16.97 -2.89 14.24
C VAL A 39 -16.27 -3.69 15.34
N ASN A 40 -14.94 -3.77 15.26
CA ASN A 40 -14.09 -4.39 16.29
C ASN A 40 -13.69 -3.37 17.37
N LEU A 41 -13.42 -2.13 16.97
CA LEU A 41 -12.81 -1.11 17.81
C LEU A 41 -13.51 0.23 17.57
N LEU A 42 -14.22 0.75 18.58
CA LEU A 42 -14.96 2.00 18.54
C LEU A 42 -14.26 3.06 19.39
N THR A 43 -14.01 4.23 18.81
CA THR A 43 -13.50 5.41 19.49
C THR A 43 -14.60 6.46 19.58
N LEU A 44 -14.91 6.92 20.78
CA LEU A 44 -15.83 8.03 21.04
C LEU A 44 -15.04 9.31 21.37
N PRO A 45 -15.67 10.51 21.36
CA PRO A 45 -14.97 11.76 21.63
C PRO A 45 -14.47 11.90 23.07
N GLU A 46 -13.54 12.82 23.25
CA GLU A 46 -13.06 13.29 24.53
C GLU A 46 -14.19 13.85 25.39
N LEU A 47 -14.24 13.48 26.68
CA LEU A 47 -15.23 13.93 27.67
C LEU A 47 -16.71 13.76 27.21
N CYS A 48 -17.00 12.91 26.25
CA CYS A 48 -18.32 12.76 25.65
C CYS A 48 -19.41 12.33 26.65
N LEU A 49 -19.04 11.77 27.81
CA LEU A 49 -19.99 11.38 28.84
C LEU A 49 -20.62 12.61 29.55
N THR A 50 -19.87 13.69 29.70
CA THR A 50 -20.32 14.94 30.33
C THR A 50 -20.58 16.06 29.32
N GLY A 51 -19.93 16.03 28.16
CA GLY A 51 -19.61 17.15 27.32
C GLY A 51 -18.24 17.72 27.69
N TYR A 52 -17.50 18.16 26.68
CA TYR A 52 -16.18 18.79 26.85
C TYR A 52 -16.32 20.21 27.45
N THR A 53 -17.35 20.93 27.04
CA THR A 53 -17.55 22.36 27.34
C THR A 53 -18.26 22.63 28.68
N CYS A 54 -18.16 21.73 29.64
CA CYS A 54 -18.75 21.91 30.99
C CYS A 54 -18.11 23.03 31.82
N GLY A 55 -16.89 23.49 31.48
CA GLY A 55 -16.22 24.56 32.19
C GLY A 55 -16.09 24.29 33.71
N ASP A 56 -16.43 25.28 34.53
CA ASP A 56 -16.33 25.15 36.00
C ASP A 56 -17.37 24.20 36.63
N LEU A 57 -18.31 23.65 35.83
CA LEU A 57 -19.17 22.55 36.32
C LEU A 57 -18.36 21.30 36.63
N PHE A 58 -17.17 21.14 36.12
CA PHE A 58 -16.23 20.09 36.54
C PHE A 58 -15.80 20.17 38.00
N PHE A 59 -16.08 21.27 38.73
CA PHE A 59 -15.89 21.36 40.18
C PHE A 59 -17.12 20.89 40.96
N SER A 60 -18.25 20.61 40.28
CA SER A 60 -19.51 20.21 40.90
C SER A 60 -19.52 18.72 41.27
N ASP A 61 -19.76 18.42 42.56
CA ASP A 61 -19.98 17.04 43.01
C ASP A 61 -21.21 16.39 42.39
N CYS A 62 -22.20 17.19 42.01
CA CYS A 62 -23.41 16.69 41.33
C CYS A 62 -23.03 16.10 39.94
N LEU A 63 -22.25 16.82 39.16
CA LEU A 63 -21.81 16.34 37.85
C LEU A 63 -20.87 15.13 37.98
N LEU A 64 -19.82 15.25 38.78
CA LEU A 64 -18.81 14.20 38.90
C LEU A 64 -19.35 12.94 39.59
N GLY A 65 -20.30 13.09 40.52
CA GLY A 65 -20.99 11.95 41.16
C GLY A 65 -21.87 11.15 40.20
N ALA A 66 -22.32 11.73 39.09
CA ALA A 66 -23.12 11.05 38.08
C ALA A 66 -22.27 10.21 37.09
N VAL A 67 -20.93 10.44 37.00
CA VAL A 67 -20.04 9.83 36.00
C VAL A 67 -19.87 8.32 36.21
N GLU A 68 -19.53 7.88 37.43
CA GLU A 68 -19.28 6.45 37.69
C GLU A 68 -20.53 5.58 37.50
N PRO A 69 -21.76 5.96 38.02
CA PRO A 69 -22.97 5.21 37.72
C PRO A 69 -23.28 5.12 36.21
N ALA A 70 -23.02 6.18 35.45
CA ALA A 70 -23.20 6.19 34.02
C ALA A 70 -22.21 5.26 33.30
N LEU A 71 -20.91 5.30 33.68
CA LEU A 71 -19.93 4.37 33.18
C LEU A 71 -20.29 2.91 33.51
N ALA A 72 -20.76 2.64 34.70
CA ALA A 72 -21.19 1.29 35.07
C ALA A 72 -22.31 0.77 34.17
N ARG A 73 -23.27 1.62 33.76
CA ARG A 73 -24.30 1.26 32.76
C ARG A 73 -23.72 0.96 31.39
N ILE A 74 -22.69 1.71 30.95
CA ILE A 74 -21.98 1.47 29.67
C ILE A 74 -21.22 0.14 29.73
N VAL A 75 -20.52 -0.13 30.83
CA VAL A 75 -19.83 -1.40 31.08
C VAL A 75 -20.81 -2.57 31.04
N GLU A 76 -21.94 -2.47 31.75
CA GLU A 76 -22.96 -3.51 31.76
C GLU A 76 -23.53 -3.78 30.35
N ALA A 77 -23.87 -2.73 29.62
CA ALA A 77 -24.39 -2.86 28.26
C ALA A 77 -23.36 -3.47 27.28
N SER A 78 -22.06 -3.33 27.54
CA SER A 78 -21.02 -3.90 26.70
C SER A 78 -20.95 -5.43 26.76
N LYS A 79 -21.64 -6.10 27.69
CA LYS A 79 -21.68 -7.57 27.81
C LYS A 79 -22.16 -8.23 26.53
N ASP A 80 -23.19 -7.65 25.93
CA ASP A 80 -23.88 -8.20 24.77
C ASP A 80 -23.40 -7.57 23.44
N LEU A 81 -22.41 -6.69 23.50
CA LEU A 81 -21.89 -5.96 22.34
C LEU A 81 -20.47 -6.41 21.96
N TYR A 82 -20.24 -6.49 20.68
CA TYR A 82 -18.97 -6.97 20.14
C TYR A 82 -17.83 -5.95 20.20
N PRO A 83 -18.03 -4.62 19.96
CA PRO A 83 -16.94 -3.67 19.93
C PRO A 83 -16.19 -3.53 21.26
N VAL A 84 -14.87 -3.41 21.19
CA VAL A 84 -14.11 -2.75 22.26
C VAL A 84 -14.34 -1.26 22.09
N THR A 85 -14.76 -0.55 23.14
CA THR A 85 -15.13 0.86 23.06
C THR A 85 -14.29 1.73 24.00
N ALA A 86 -13.70 2.82 23.47
CA ALA A 86 -13.06 3.87 24.26
C ALA A 86 -14.03 5.04 24.45
N VAL A 87 -14.26 5.45 25.72
CA VAL A 87 -15.23 6.47 26.11
C VAL A 87 -14.54 7.57 26.90
N GLY A 88 -14.71 8.83 26.50
CA GLY A 88 -14.16 10.01 27.17
C GLY A 88 -14.97 10.42 28.41
N LEU A 89 -14.29 10.62 29.55
CA LEU A 89 -14.93 11.02 30.82
C LEU A 89 -13.95 11.71 31.79
N PRO A 90 -14.44 12.54 32.73
CA PRO A 90 -13.62 13.03 33.83
C PRO A 90 -13.54 12.00 34.96
N LEU A 91 -12.36 11.88 35.62
CA LEU A 91 -12.16 10.96 36.74
C LEU A 91 -11.36 11.59 37.88
N ARG A 92 -11.84 11.46 39.11
CA ARG A 92 -11.10 11.84 40.32
C ARG A 92 -10.15 10.73 40.76
N PHE A 93 -8.88 11.08 40.96
CA PHE A 93 -7.89 10.18 41.54
C PHE A 93 -6.85 10.95 42.34
N GLY A 94 -6.54 10.47 43.58
CA GLY A 94 -5.50 11.06 44.42
C GLY A 94 -5.72 12.55 44.76
N GLY A 95 -6.97 12.98 44.94
CA GLY A 95 -7.33 14.38 45.21
C GLY A 95 -7.27 15.30 43.98
N LYS A 96 -7.04 14.77 42.78
CA LYS A 96 -6.98 15.50 41.51
C LYS A 96 -8.08 15.03 40.55
N LEU A 97 -8.42 15.87 39.56
CA LEU A 97 -9.33 15.54 38.46
C LEU A 97 -8.53 15.34 37.19
N TYR A 98 -8.82 14.27 36.45
CA TYR A 98 -8.18 13.93 35.19
C TYR A 98 -9.21 13.83 34.08
N ASN A 99 -8.83 14.29 32.90
CA ASN A 99 -9.50 14.02 31.64
C ASN A 99 -9.04 12.64 31.14
N CYS A 100 -9.94 11.69 30.96
CA CYS A 100 -9.60 10.28 30.77
C CYS A 100 -10.37 9.63 29.62
N ALA A 101 -9.80 8.55 29.11
CA ALA A 101 -10.47 7.57 28.28
C ALA A 101 -10.60 6.24 29.03
N ALA A 102 -11.84 5.74 29.20
CA ALA A 102 -12.13 4.42 29.72
C ALA A 102 -12.31 3.43 28.57
N VAL A 103 -11.65 2.28 28.63
CA VAL A 103 -11.77 1.21 27.60
C VAL A 103 -12.65 0.11 28.15
N VAL A 104 -13.78 -0.16 27.48
CA VAL A 104 -14.78 -1.14 27.92
C VAL A 104 -14.99 -2.24 26.88
N HIS A 105 -15.22 -3.47 27.34
CA HIS A 105 -15.53 -4.61 26.47
C HIS A 105 -16.12 -5.78 27.26
N ALA A 106 -17.17 -6.41 26.75
CA ALA A 106 -17.76 -7.65 27.27
C ALA A 106 -18.07 -7.60 28.79
N GLY A 107 -18.65 -6.49 29.27
CA GLY A 107 -18.98 -6.28 30.68
C GLY A 107 -17.78 -5.95 31.58
N ARG A 108 -16.61 -5.68 30.99
CA ARG A 108 -15.40 -5.36 31.74
C ARG A 108 -14.93 -3.94 31.41
N LEU A 109 -14.49 -3.26 32.44
CA LEU A 109 -13.64 -2.08 32.31
C LEU A 109 -12.19 -2.55 32.20
N LEU A 110 -11.58 -2.40 31.03
CA LEU A 110 -10.24 -2.94 30.76
C LEU A 110 -9.13 -2.07 31.36
N GLY A 111 -9.32 -0.75 31.34
CA GLY A 111 -8.35 0.22 31.87
C GLY A 111 -8.81 1.65 31.62
N VAL A 112 -8.12 2.59 32.27
CA VAL A 112 -8.37 4.03 32.14
C VAL A 112 -7.09 4.76 31.84
N VAL A 113 -7.09 5.56 30.77
CA VAL A 113 -5.95 6.33 30.30
C VAL A 113 -6.20 7.81 30.51
N PRO A 114 -5.42 8.50 31.38
CA PRO A 114 -5.51 9.94 31.59
C PRO A 114 -4.72 10.72 30.52
N LYS A 115 -5.21 11.92 30.17
CA LYS A 115 -4.57 12.84 29.22
C LYS A 115 -3.22 13.34 29.73
N THR A 116 -2.21 13.29 28.88
CA THR A 116 -0.83 13.68 29.24
C THR A 116 -0.60 15.17 29.07
N HIS A 117 -1.04 15.75 27.94
CA HIS A 117 -0.85 17.14 27.61
C HIS A 117 -2.18 17.88 27.64
N LEU A 118 -2.25 18.91 28.45
CA LEU A 118 -3.46 19.73 28.61
C LEU A 118 -3.23 21.08 27.90
N PRO A 119 -4.02 21.41 26.87
CA PRO A 119 -3.91 22.72 26.24
C PRO A 119 -4.34 23.83 27.20
N ASN A 120 -3.53 24.90 27.26
CA ASN A 120 -3.80 26.07 28.09
C ASN A 120 -3.29 27.32 27.38
N TYR A 121 -3.81 27.53 26.18
CA TYR A 121 -3.49 28.63 25.28
C TYR A 121 -4.69 28.89 24.36
N GLY A 122 -4.78 30.13 23.82
CA GLY A 122 -5.91 30.55 22.99
C GLY A 122 -7.24 30.38 23.72
N GLU A 123 -8.15 29.66 23.13
CA GLU A 123 -9.48 29.33 23.65
C GLU A 123 -9.49 28.18 24.65
N PHE A 124 -8.36 27.47 24.82
CA PHE A 124 -8.24 26.30 25.73
C PHE A 124 -7.70 26.68 27.08
N TYR A 125 -8.29 26.16 28.16
CA TYR A 125 -7.90 26.39 29.55
C TYR A 125 -8.07 25.14 30.43
N GLU A 126 -7.73 23.96 29.91
CA GLU A 126 -7.92 22.67 30.62
C GLU A 126 -7.14 22.59 31.94
N LEU A 127 -6.01 23.27 32.11
CA LEU A 127 -5.26 23.30 33.36
C LEU A 127 -6.03 23.93 34.51
N ARG A 128 -7.13 24.67 34.22
CA ARG A 128 -8.01 25.20 35.26
C ARG A 128 -8.75 24.10 36.02
N GLN A 129 -9.22 23.06 35.27
CA GLN A 129 -10.04 22.00 35.85
C GLN A 129 -9.28 20.69 36.02
N PHE A 130 -8.38 20.34 35.10
CA PHE A 130 -7.74 19.04 35.03
C PHE A 130 -6.25 19.06 35.42
N SER A 131 -5.79 17.91 35.88
CA SER A 131 -4.37 17.63 36.13
C SER A 131 -3.79 16.76 35.01
N SER A 132 -2.57 17.09 34.60
CA SER A 132 -1.83 16.28 33.61
C SER A 132 -1.44 14.91 34.16
N ALA A 133 -1.50 13.87 33.34
CA ALA A 133 -0.98 12.55 33.67
C ALA A 133 0.52 12.52 33.96
N LYS A 134 1.27 13.55 33.60
CA LYS A 134 2.70 13.74 34.03
C LYS A 134 2.85 13.70 35.54
N THR A 135 1.82 14.08 36.31
CA THR A 135 1.83 14.01 37.76
C THR A 135 1.79 12.59 38.33
N LEU A 136 1.62 11.57 37.45
CA LEU A 136 1.68 10.15 37.82
C LEU A 136 3.10 9.56 37.68
N ASP A 137 4.09 10.32 37.23
CA ASP A 137 5.49 9.91 37.04
C ASP A 137 5.68 8.65 36.17
N GLY A 138 4.83 8.47 35.14
CA GLY A 138 4.85 7.31 34.29
C GLY A 138 4.41 5.99 34.95
N LYS A 139 3.86 6.08 36.18
CA LYS A 139 3.38 4.90 36.92
C LYS A 139 1.98 4.51 36.45
N VAL A 140 1.76 3.21 36.40
CA VAL A 140 0.42 2.65 36.28
C VAL A 140 -0.08 2.27 37.68
N TYR A 141 -1.20 2.85 38.04
CA TYR A 141 -1.87 2.58 39.33
C TYR A 141 -2.98 1.55 39.14
N THR A 142 -3.35 0.90 40.22
CA THR A 142 -4.53 0.05 40.29
C THR A 142 -5.63 0.81 41.02
N ILE A 143 -6.79 0.98 40.39
CA ILE A 143 -7.93 1.69 40.98
C ILE A 143 -9.16 0.78 41.03
N THR A 144 -10.08 1.09 41.93
CA THR A 144 -11.42 0.48 41.94
C THR A 144 -12.41 1.45 41.31
N LEU A 145 -13.06 1.03 40.21
CA LEU A 145 -14.05 1.82 39.48
C LEU A 145 -15.15 0.90 38.93
N CYS A 146 -16.38 1.30 39.06
CA CYS A 146 -17.56 0.46 38.72
C CYS A 146 -17.54 -0.93 39.39
N GLY A 147 -17.04 -1.04 40.62
CA GLY A 147 -16.86 -2.30 41.32
C GLY A 147 -15.79 -3.23 40.76
N GLN A 148 -14.97 -2.79 39.82
CA GLN A 148 -13.90 -3.56 39.22
C GLN A 148 -12.54 -2.97 39.57
N THR A 149 -11.52 -3.83 39.68
CA THR A 149 -10.13 -3.44 39.89
C THR A 149 -9.45 -3.32 38.52
N VAL A 150 -8.99 -2.12 38.15
CA VAL A 150 -8.53 -1.80 36.80
C VAL A 150 -7.24 -0.97 36.81
N PRO A 151 -6.36 -1.09 35.79
CA PRO A 151 -5.19 -0.25 35.64
C PRO A 151 -5.58 1.19 35.23
N PHE A 152 -4.84 2.17 35.79
CA PHE A 152 -4.94 3.60 35.51
C PHE A 152 -3.58 4.19 35.22
N GLY A 153 -3.35 4.67 34.00
CA GLY A 153 -2.07 5.25 33.58
C GLY A 153 -1.96 5.40 32.07
N THR A 154 -0.88 6.03 31.62
CA THR A 154 -0.64 6.31 30.19
C THR A 154 0.01 5.14 29.46
N ASP A 155 0.76 4.31 30.17
CA ASP A 155 1.57 3.22 29.60
C ASP A 155 0.78 1.90 29.51
N LEU A 156 -0.49 1.95 29.10
CA LEU A 156 -1.32 0.78 28.89
C LEU A 156 -1.30 0.31 27.43
N LEU A 157 -0.99 -0.96 27.22
CA LEU A 157 -1.07 -1.62 25.93
C LEU A 157 -2.20 -2.65 25.95
N PHE A 158 -3.27 -2.40 25.20
CA PHE A 158 -4.40 -3.32 25.10
C PHE A 158 -4.13 -4.40 24.06
N CYS A 159 -4.15 -5.68 24.48
CA CYS A 159 -3.72 -6.81 23.67
C CYS A 159 -4.84 -7.84 23.51
N CYS A 160 -5.25 -8.14 22.29
CA CYS A 160 -6.23 -9.19 22.02
C CYS A 160 -5.60 -10.59 22.10
N SER A 161 -6.07 -11.45 23.01
CA SER A 161 -5.53 -12.81 23.18
C SER A 161 -5.78 -13.73 21.96
N GLY A 162 -6.79 -13.43 21.14
CA GLY A 162 -7.14 -14.21 19.95
C GLY A 162 -6.33 -13.84 18.70
N MET A 163 -5.58 -12.73 18.72
CA MET A 163 -4.84 -12.22 17.56
C MET A 163 -3.64 -11.36 18.00
N GLN A 164 -2.44 -11.93 17.86
CA GLN A 164 -1.19 -11.34 18.37
C GLN A 164 -0.95 -9.90 17.91
N ASP A 165 -1.23 -9.58 16.64
CA ASP A 165 -0.99 -8.25 16.07
C ASP A 165 -2.11 -7.24 16.35
N TYR A 166 -3.20 -7.70 16.99
CA TYR A 166 -4.29 -6.80 17.39
C TYR A 166 -4.00 -6.19 18.75
N THR A 167 -3.21 -5.14 18.73
CA THR A 167 -2.81 -4.34 19.89
C THR A 167 -3.16 -2.88 19.64
N PHE A 168 -3.58 -2.16 20.67
CA PHE A 168 -3.82 -0.73 20.56
C PHE A 168 -3.43 0.04 21.82
N GLY A 169 -3.15 1.33 21.62
CA GLY A 169 -2.94 2.31 22.66
C GLY A 169 -3.92 3.47 22.53
N VAL A 170 -4.02 4.27 23.58
CA VAL A 170 -4.97 5.40 23.65
C VAL A 170 -4.22 6.67 24.03
N GLU A 171 -4.52 7.76 23.33
CA GLU A 171 -4.11 9.11 23.69
C GLU A 171 -5.30 10.08 23.51
N LEU A 172 -5.21 11.29 24.07
CA LEU A 172 -6.33 12.23 24.05
C LEU A 172 -5.93 13.56 23.42
N CYS A 173 -6.63 13.95 22.37
CA CYS A 173 -6.66 15.27 21.75
C CYS A 173 -5.27 15.93 21.61
N GLU A 174 -4.91 16.85 22.52
CA GLU A 174 -3.65 17.61 22.56
C GLU A 174 -2.41 16.70 22.54
N ASP A 175 -2.54 15.47 23.02
CA ASP A 175 -1.43 14.50 23.00
C ASP A 175 -0.87 14.26 21.56
N LEU A 176 -1.70 14.41 20.51
CA LEU A 176 -1.26 14.32 19.12
C LEU A 176 -0.44 15.54 18.66
N TRP A 177 -0.75 16.76 19.22
CA TRP A 177 -0.25 18.03 18.68
C TRP A 177 1.14 18.39 19.21
N VAL A 178 1.61 17.71 20.22
CA VAL A 178 2.92 17.97 20.85
C VAL A 178 4.07 17.35 20.04
N PRO A 179 5.32 17.87 20.20
CA PRO A 179 6.49 17.34 19.48
C PRO A 179 6.77 15.86 19.73
N CYS A 180 6.45 15.35 20.94
CA CYS A 180 6.65 13.95 21.32
C CYS A 180 5.34 13.37 21.88
N PRO A 181 4.42 12.89 21.00
CA PRO A 181 3.15 12.32 21.41
C PRO A 181 3.31 11.03 22.20
N PRO A 182 2.39 10.69 23.14
CA PRO A 182 2.34 9.38 23.81
C PRO A 182 2.30 8.22 22.82
N SER A 183 1.62 8.38 21.68
CA SER A 183 1.58 7.38 20.59
C SER A 183 2.97 6.94 20.12
N THR A 184 4.01 7.79 20.22
CA THR A 184 5.38 7.41 19.88
C THR A 184 5.86 6.27 20.77
N ARG A 185 5.70 6.39 22.09
CA ARG A 185 6.07 5.37 23.07
C ARG A 185 5.16 4.13 22.95
N LEU A 186 3.86 4.34 22.79
CA LEU A 186 2.88 3.25 22.64
C LEU A 186 3.17 2.38 21.41
N CYS A 187 3.46 2.99 20.25
CA CYS A 187 3.81 2.25 19.04
C CYS A 187 5.17 1.55 19.14
N ALA A 188 6.18 2.21 19.71
CA ALA A 188 7.48 1.59 19.99
C ALA A 188 7.36 0.44 21.01
N GLY A 189 6.37 0.49 21.90
CA GLY A 189 6.02 -0.58 22.84
C GLY A 189 5.11 -1.67 22.28
N GLY A 190 4.70 -1.58 20.99
CA GLY A 190 3.97 -2.65 20.31
C GLY A 190 2.53 -2.32 19.90
N ALA A 191 2.00 -1.12 20.17
CA ALA A 191 0.65 -0.75 19.71
C ALA A 191 0.61 -0.70 18.17
N ALA A 192 -0.26 -1.51 17.56
CA ALA A 192 -0.51 -1.48 16.11
C ALA A 192 -1.50 -0.37 15.73
N ILE A 193 -2.41 -0.02 16.63
CA ILE A 193 -3.44 0.99 16.41
C ILE A 193 -3.38 2.02 17.55
N ILE A 194 -3.57 3.28 17.24
CA ILE A 194 -3.74 4.37 18.21
C ILE A 194 -5.17 4.89 18.10
N LEU A 195 -5.82 5.03 19.26
CA LEU A 195 -7.10 5.72 19.41
C LEU A 195 -6.85 7.10 19.98
N ASN A 196 -7.34 8.12 19.31
CA ASN A 196 -7.30 9.49 19.79
C ASN A 196 -8.72 10.02 19.98
N LEU A 197 -9.08 10.22 21.24
CA LEU A 197 -10.34 10.82 21.65
C LEU A 197 -10.12 12.33 21.70
N SER A 198 -10.82 13.08 20.86
CA SER A 198 -10.61 14.53 20.73
C SER A 198 -11.87 15.34 20.97
N ALA A 199 -11.67 16.57 21.44
CA ALA A 199 -12.57 17.69 21.35
C ALA A 199 -11.77 18.87 20.78
N SER A 200 -11.59 18.86 19.47
CA SER A 200 -10.86 19.90 18.74
C SER A 200 -11.85 20.78 18.00
N ASP A 201 -11.83 22.05 18.32
CA ASP A 201 -12.62 23.09 17.64
C ASP A 201 -12.24 23.20 16.15
N GLU A 202 -13.09 23.85 15.38
CA GLU A 202 -12.87 24.04 13.93
C GLU A 202 -12.61 25.52 13.65
N VAL A 203 -11.47 25.79 13.02
CA VAL A 203 -11.09 27.08 12.46
C VAL A 203 -10.57 26.88 11.04
N ILE A 204 -10.53 27.96 10.26
CA ILE A 204 -10.08 27.91 8.85
C ILE A 204 -8.67 27.27 8.77
N GLY A 205 -8.55 26.23 7.93
CA GLY A 205 -7.31 25.49 7.68
C GLY A 205 -6.98 24.40 8.70
N LYS A 206 -7.75 24.25 9.79
CA LYS A 206 -7.45 23.26 10.83
C LYS A 206 -7.76 21.83 10.41
N ALA A 207 -8.79 21.63 9.57
CA ALA A 207 -9.11 20.32 9.03
C ALA A 207 -7.97 19.74 8.19
N GLU A 208 -7.38 20.54 7.27
CA GLU A 208 -6.25 20.15 6.44
C GLU A 208 -4.99 19.88 7.29
N TYR A 209 -4.74 20.73 8.29
CA TYR A 209 -3.61 20.52 9.20
C TYR A 209 -3.79 19.24 10.02
N ARG A 210 -4.98 18.98 10.55
CA ARG A 210 -5.34 17.75 11.28
C ARG A 210 -5.16 16.52 10.41
N ARG A 211 -5.64 16.54 9.16
CA ARG A 211 -5.44 15.47 8.18
C ARG A 211 -3.96 15.18 7.95
N SER A 212 -3.17 16.22 7.74
CA SER A 212 -1.72 16.11 7.53
C SER A 212 -1.02 15.53 8.76
N LEU A 213 -1.39 15.98 9.96
CA LEU A 213 -0.79 15.54 11.23
C LEU A 213 -1.12 14.07 11.52
N VAL A 214 -2.38 13.65 11.38
CA VAL A 214 -2.81 12.25 11.54
C VAL A 214 -2.11 11.36 10.52
N GLY A 215 -2.07 11.75 9.25
CA GLY A 215 -1.39 11.02 8.20
C GLY A 215 0.11 10.87 8.46
N ALA A 216 0.80 11.97 8.78
CA ALA A 216 2.24 11.96 9.08
C ALA A 216 2.58 11.12 10.31
N THR A 217 1.77 11.20 11.37
CA THR A 217 1.96 10.41 12.60
C THR A 217 1.76 8.91 12.32
N SER A 218 0.68 8.55 11.61
CA SER A 218 0.42 7.17 11.19
C SER A 218 1.56 6.59 10.33
N ALA A 219 2.12 7.38 9.40
CA ALA A 219 3.26 6.99 8.56
C ALA A 219 4.53 6.77 9.37
N ARG A 220 4.90 7.76 10.19
CA ARG A 220 6.14 7.73 11.00
C ARG A 220 6.14 6.56 11.98
N LEU A 221 4.98 6.26 12.58
CA LEU A 221 4.84 5.20 13.57
C LEU A 221 4.46 3.84 12.97
N ALA A 222 4.29 3.75 11.65
CA ALA A 222 3.80 2.58 10.95
C ALA A 222 2.60 1.95 11.70
N CYS A 223 1.55 2.75 11.97
CA CYS A 223 0.39 2.37 12.75
C CYS A 223 -0.94 2.70 12.06
N GLY A 224 -2.01 2.05 12.51
CA GLY A 224 -3.36 2.53 12.33
C GLY A 224 -3.63 3.68 13.30
N TYR A 225 -4.34 4.71 12.86
CA TYR A 225 -4.67 5.85 13.71
C TYR A 225 -6.16 6.19 13.55
N VAL A 226 -6.89 6.17 14.66
CA VAL A 226 -8.32 6.48 14.69
C VAL A 226 -8.52 7.77 15.48
N TYR A 227 -8.84 8.84 14.77
CA TYR A 227 -9.10 10.16 15.33
C TYR A 227 -10.61 10.43 15.37
N CYS A 228 -11.15 10.69 16.55
CA CYS A 228 -12.56 10.95 16.78
C CYS A 228 -12.75 12.29 17.49
N SER A 229 -13.50 13.23 16.90
CA SER A 229 -13.71 14.56 17.48
C SER A 229 -15.15 14.80 17.92
N ALA A 230 -15.32 15.77 18.82
CA ALA A 230 -16.60 16.20 19.37
C ALA A 230 -17.56 16.77 18.33
N SER A 231 -18.85 16.74 18.62
CA SER A 231 -19.93 17.19 17.73
C SER A 231 -20.21 18.69 17.86
N PRO A 232 -20.90 19.28 16.86
CA PRO A 232 -21.34 20.68 16.94
C PRO A 232 -22.37 20.96 18.04
N THR A 233 -22.79 19.94 18.80
CA THR A 233 -23.77 20.09 19.90
C THR A 233 -23.13 20.43 21.25
N GLU A 234 -21.81 20.54 21.30
CA GLU A 234 -21.10 21.16 22.43
C GLU A 234 -21.46 22.66 22.54
N SER A 235 -21.16 23.29 23.68
CA SER A 235 -21.38 24.72 23.83
C SER A 235 -20.58 25.53 22.81
N THR A 236 -21.21 26.54 22.25
CA THR A 236 -20.62 27.42 21.21
C THR A 236 -20.24 28.80 21.75
N GLN A 237 -19.75 28.90 23.00
CA GLN A 237 -19.31 30.18 23.54
C GLN A 237 -18.20 30.79 22.69
N ASP A 238 -17.05 30.11 22.61
CA ASP A 238 -15.90 30.56 21.81
C ASP A 238 -15.42 29.50 20.81
N MET A 239 -15.83 28.23 20.98
CA MET A 239 -15.42 27.09 20.16
C MET A 239 -16.60 26.49 19.43
N VAL A 240 -16.39 26.09 18.18
CA VAL A 240 -17.33 25.28 17.42
C VAL A 240 -16.65 23.99 17.01
N PHE A 241 -17.27 22.85 17.26
CA PHE A 241 -16.71 21.53 16.94
C PHE A 241 -17.34 21.00 15.66
N SER A 242 -16.60 20.23 14.89
CA SER A 242 -16.99 19.88 13.52
C SER A 242 -17.33 18.41 13.30
N ARG A 243 -17.22 17.56 14.30
CA ARG A 243 -17.39 16.09 14.16
C ARG A 243 -16.43 15.51 13.09
N HIS A 244 -15.25 16.08 12.94
CA HIS A 244 -14.29 15.63 11.92
C HIS A 244 -13.56 14.37 12.40
N HIS A 245 -13.75 13.24 11.70
CA HIS A 245 -13.14 11.96 11.98
C HIS A 245 -12.15 11.57 10.90
N LEU A 246 -11.08 10.88 11.31
CA LEU A 246 -10.06 10.37 10.42
C LEU A 246 -9.64 8.95 10.83
N ILE A 247 -9.56 8.05 9.88
CA ILE A 247 -8.95 6.73 10.05
C ILE A 247 -7.80 6.63 9.07
N ALA A 248 -6.58 6.48 9.59
CA ALA A 248 -5.36 6.38 8.80
C ALA A 248 -4.63 5.06 9.02
N GLU A 249 -3.86 4.63 8.02
CA GLU A 249 -2.99 3.45 8.07
C GLU A 249 -1.70 3.75 7.33
N ASN A 250 -0.59 3.75 8.05
CA ASN A 250 0.75 3.97 7.48
C ASN A 250 0.80 5.14 6.47
N GLY A 251 0.25 6.30 6.87
CA GLY A 251 0.23 7.53 6.10
C GLY A 251 -0.91 7.69 5.09
N THR A 252 -1.72 6.65 4.90
CA THR A 252 -2.87 6.72 4.00
C THR A 252 -4.14 6.97 4.80
N ILE A 253 -4.90 8.01 4.47
CA ILE A 253 -6.25 8.20 5.00
C ILE A 253 -7.16 7.16 4.34
N LEU A 254 -7.71 6.25 5.16
CA LEU A 254 -8.60 5.18 4.72
C LEU A 254 -10.05 5.62 4.66
N ALA A 255 -10.46 6.41 5.66
CA ALA A 255 -11.79 6.99 5.75
C ALA A 255 -11.73 8.34 6.47
N GLU A 256 -12.58 9.24 6.05
CA GLU A 256 -12.74 10.60 6.57
C GLU A 256 -14.16 11.05 6.28
N ASN A 257 -14.77 11.82 7.19
CA ASN A 257 -15.99 12.55 6.90
C ASN A 257 -15.67 14.04 6.73
N GLU A 258 -16.47 14.72 5.93
CA GLU A 258 -16.38 16.18 5.83
C GLU A 258 -16.71 16.83 7.19
N PRO A 259 -16.00 17.91 7.58
CA PRO A 259 -16.37 18.70 8.75
C PRO A 259 -17.84 19.12 8.71
N PHE A 260 -18.51 19.07 9.83
CA PHE A 260 -19.94 19.36 10.03
C PHE A 260 -20.91 18.41 9.32
N ALA A 261 -20.44 17.34 8.65
CA ALA A 261 -21.34 16.34 8.11
C ALA A 261 -22.10 15.60 9.22
N ASP A 262 -23.34 15.23 8.94
CA ASP A 262 -24.14 14.41 9.85
C ASP A 262 -23.75 12.92 9.73
N ALA A 263 -22.52 12.61 10.10
CA ALA A 263 -21.97 11.27 10.08
C ALA A 263 -21.90 10.70 11.52
N SER A 264 -22.69 9.69 11.79
CA SER A 264 -22.72 9.03 13.09
C SER A 264 -21.47 8.17 13.34
N LEU A 265 -21.01 7.43 12.31
CA LEU A 265 -19.83 6.59 12.31
C LEU A 265 -19.01 6.81 11.04
N THR A 266 -17.71 6.97 11.21
CA THR A 266 -16.71 6.83 10.13
C THR A 266 -16.00 5.50 10.34
N VAL A 267 -16.04 4.61 9.35
CA VAL A 267 -15.60 3.21 9.48
C VAL A 267 -14.59 2.84 8.40
N SER A 268 -13.55 2.10 8.76
CA SER A 268 -12.66 1.42 7.81
C SER A 268 -11.95 0.24 8.45
N GLU A 269 -11.32 -0.60 7.65
CA GLU A 269 -10.56 -1.76 8.13
C GLU A 269 -9.06 -1.45 8.08
N ILE A 270 -8.40 -1.54 9.25
CA ILE A 270 -6.95 -1.37 9.41
C ILE A 270 -6.29 -2.75 9.28
N ASP A 271 -5.28 -2.86 8.42
CA ASP A 271 -4.51 -4.09 8.20
C ASP A 271 -3.31 -4.15 9.14
N VAL A 272 -3.48 -4.72 10.33
CA VAL A 272 -2.41 -4.80 11.33
C VAL A 272 -1.25 -5.72 10.91
N GLN A 273 -1.48 -6.76 10.11
CA GLN A 273 -0.40 -7.61 9.58
C GLN A 273 0.51 -6.82 8.63
N ARG A 274 -0.07 -5.97 7.78
CA ARG A 274 0.69 -5.05 6.94
C ARG A 274 1.56 -4.12 7.78
N LEU A 275 1.00 -3.54 8.84
CA LEU A 275 1.74 -2.64 9.74
C LEU A 275 2.91 -3.35 10.42
N MET A 276 2.71 -4.57 10.91
CA MET A 276 3.80 -5.37 11.50
C MET A 276 4.85 -5.74 10.47
N HIS A 277 4.46 -6.07 9.24
CA HIS A 277 5.41 -6.33 8.15
C HIS A 277 6.30 -5.12 7.86
N GLU A 278 5.72 -3.91 7.80
CA GLU A 278 6.49 -2.66 7.62
C GLU A 278 7.50 -2.45 8.76
N ARG A 279 7.09 -2.65 10.01
CA ARG A 279 7.98 -2.53 11.17
C ARG A 279 9.12 -3.55 11.15
N HIS A 280 8.83 -4.82 10.84
CA HIS A 280 9.85 -5.87 10.74
C HIS A 280 10.91 -5.60 9.65
N ARG A 281 10.53 -4.94 8.57
CA ARG A 281 11.45 -4.56 7.50
C ARG A 281 12.27 -3.31 7.81
N THR A 282 11.81 -2.48 8.73
CA THR A 282 12.45 -1.21 9.09
C THR A 282 13.40 -1.43 10.25
N THR A 283 14.67 -1.69 9.95
CA THR A 283 15.70 -2.00 10.97
C THR A 283 15.97 -0.86 11.96
N SER A 284 15.55 0.36 11.62
CA SER A 284 15.62 1.56 12.48
C SER A 284 14.34 1.80 13.28
N TYR A 285 13.39 0.85 13.27
CA TYR A 285 12.20 0.93 14.10
C TYR A 285 12.54 0.42 15.51
N ASP A 286 12.72 1.36 16.45
CA ASP A 286 13.07 1.05 17.84
C ASP A 286 11.90 0.40 18.58
N SER A 287 12.23 -0.50 19.52
CA SER A 287 11.27 -1.05 20.48
C SER A 287 11.55 -0.50 21.89
N VAL A 288 10.50 -0.14 22.61
CA VAL A 288 10.58 0.39 23.97
C VAL A 288 9.89 -0.58 24.93
N PRO A 289 10.60 -1.11 25.94
CA PRO A 289 9.99 -1.97 26.96
C PRO A 289 9.19 -1.16 27.99
N GLY A 290 8.43 -1.86 28.84
CA GLY A 290 7.85 -1.29 30.06
C GLY A 290 6.42 -0.77 29.94
N LEU A 291 5.71 -1.06 28.81
CA LEU A 291 4.26 -0.88 28.78
C LEU A 291 3.59 -2.00 29.57
N GLN A 292 2.48 -1.70 30.24
CA GLN A 292 1.67 -2.67 30.95
C GLN A 292 0.65 -3.31 29.98
N PRO A 293 0.75 -4.62 29.68
CA PRO A 293 -0.22 -5.27 28.85
C PRO A 293 -1.56 -5.45 29.58
N VAL A 294 -2.63 -5.06 28.89
CA VAL A 294 -4.02 -5.28 29.33
C VAL A 294 -4.65 -6.27 28.35
N VAL A 295 -4.75 -7.54 28.79
CA VAL A 295 -5.22 -8.61 27.91
C VAL A 295 -6.74 -8.67 27.91
N PHE A 296 -7.34 -8.67 26.71
CA PHE A 296 -8.76 -8.91 26.50
C PHE A 296 -8.99 -10.02 25.46
N HIS A 297 -10.19 -10.56 25.43
CA HIS A 297 -10.58 -11.56 24.45
C HIS A 297 -11.72 -11.04 23.58
N GLN A 298 -11.52 -11.04 22.26
CA GLN A 298 -12.57 -10.74 21.31
C GLN A 298 -12.63 -11.89 20.28
N PRO A 299 -13.80 -12.56 20.10
CA PRO A 299 -13.94 -13.66 19.16
C PRO A 299 -13.59 -13.23 17.74
N LEU A 300 -12.78 -14.03 17.03
CA LEU A 300 -12.41 -13.74 15.65
C LEU A 300 -13.60 -13.94 14.71
N ARG A 301 -14.07 -12.86 14.09
CA ARG A 301 -15.12 -12.85 13.06
C ARG A 301 -14.51 -12.57 11.67
N ASP A 302 -15.15 -13.05 10.61
CA ASP A 302 -14.81 -12.61 9.27
C ASP A 302 -15.25 -11.15 9.09
N THR A 303 -14.30 -10.30 8.75
CA THR A 303 -14.55 -8.87 8.53
C THR A 303 -15.00 -8.65 7.09
N VAL A 304 -16.15 -8.05 6.88
CA VAL A 304 -16.57 -7.57 5.56
C VAL A 304 -15.76 -6.31 5.26
N LEU A 305 -14.97 -6.34 4.20
CA LEU A 305 -14.13 -5.22 3.80
C LEU A 305 -14.96 -4.18 3.07
N THR A 306 -14.90 -2.94 3.54
CA THR A 306 -15.52 -1.76 2.90
C THR A 306 -14.47 -0.80 2.36
N ARG A 307 -13.21 -0.95 2.80
CA ARG A 307 -12.09 -0.14 2.30
C ARG A 307 -11.83 -0.40 0.82
N ARG A 308 -11.40 0.63 0.11
CA ARG A 308 -10.97 0.50 -1.27
C ARG A 308 -9.67 -0.30 -1.36
N ILE A 309 -9.67 -1.37 -2.15
CA ILE A 309 -8.48 -2.11 -2.56
C ILE A 309 -8.27 -1.84 -4.05
N ALA A 310 -7.14 -1.22 -4.39
CA ALA A 310 -6.85 -0.87 -5.77
C ALA A 310 -6.56 -2.12 -6.61
N PRO A 311 -7.24 -2.36 -7.74
CA PRO A 311 -6.95 -3.51 -8.61
C PRO A 311 -5.58 -3.40 -9.29
N ASN A 312 -5.15 -2.17 -9.61
CA ASN A 312 -3.85 -1.89 -10.20
C ASN A 312 -2.98 -1.09 -9.20
N PRO A 313 -2.34 -1.76 -8.20
CA PRO A 313 -1.69 -1.06 -7.09
C PRO A 313 -0.44 -0.27 -7.48
N PHE A 314 0.14 -0.55 -8.64
CA PHE A 314 1.26 0.21 -9.20
C PHE A 314 0.82 1.50 -9.91
N VAL A 315 -0.45 1.60 -10.28
CA VAL A 315 -1.01 2.69 -11.06
C VAL A 315 -1.82 3.62 -10.15
N PRO A 316 -1.53 4.93 -10.08
CA PRO A 316 -2.32 5.85 -9.27
C PRO A 316 -3.75 5.99 -9.80
N PRO A 317 -4.73 6.21 -8.91
CA PRO A 317 -6.15 6.23 -9.29
C PRO A 317 -6.62 7.51 -10.02
N TYR A 318 -5.81 8.58 -10.05
CA TYR A 318 -6.19 9.89 -10.60
C TYR A 318 -5.26 10.32 -11.73
N ASP A 319 -5.81 10.90 -12.80
CA ASP A 319 -5.07 11.32 -14.00
C ASP A 319 -3.92 12.28 -13.72
N GLU A 320 -4.11 13.24 -12.83
CA GLU A 320 -3.08 14.23 -12.50
C GLU A 320 -1.89 13.60 -11.74
N GLN A 321 -2.17 12.70 -10.79
CA GLN A 321 -1.14 11.93 -10.10
C GLN A 321 -0.46 10.93 -11.03
N LEU A 322 -1.19 10.39 -11.99
CA LEU A 322 -0.65 9.47 -12.99
C LEU A 322 0.38 10.17 -13.88
N ARG A 323 0.05 11.38 -14.38
CA ARG A 323 0.98 12.19 -15.19
C ARG A 323 2.26 12.53 -14.43
N ALA A 324 2.15 13.04 -13.22
CA ALA A 324 3.29 13.37 -12.37
C ALA A 324 4.16 12.14 -12.09
N ARG A 325 3.54 11.00 -11.86
CA ARG A 325 4.24 9.73 -11.59
C ARG A 325 4.90 9.17 -12.85
N ALA A 326 4.24 9.19 -14.00
CA ALA A 326 4.82 8.75 -15.27
C ALA A 326 6.08 9.58 -15.61
N GLU A 327 6.01 10.90 -15.48
CA GLU A 327 7.15 11.78 -15.69
C GLU A 327 8.29 11.52 -14.70
N ALA A 328 7.98 11.30 -13.42
CA ALA A 328 8.98 10.95 -12.41
C ALA A 328 9.68 9.61 -12.71
N ILE A 329 8.93 8.59 -13.14
CA ILE A 329 9.48 7.29 -13.54
C ILE A 329 10.41 7.44 -14.72
N LEU A 330 9.96 8.09 -15.78
CA LEU A 330 10.78 8.33 -16.99
C LEU A 330 12.05 9.11 -16.66
N ARG A 331 11.98 10.09 -15.76
CA ARG A 331 13.18 10.83 -15.29
C ARG A 331 14.15 9.92 -14.54
N ILE A 332 13.64 9.08 -13.62
CA ILE A 332 14.50 8.13 -12.88
C ILE A 332 15.18 7.16 -13.84
N GLN A 333 14.44 6.56 -14.78
CA GLN A 333 14.97 5.64 -15.78
C GLN A 333 16.03 6.32 -16.66
N SER A 334 15.72 7.50 -17.18
CA SER A 334 16.59 8.24 -18.11
C SER A 334 17.87 8.74 -17.42
N GLN A 335 17.79 9.23 -16.19
CA GLN A 335 18.97 9.63 -15.40
C GLN A 335 19.86 8.42 -15.07
N GLY A 336 19.27 7.27 -14.74
CA GLY A 336 20.00 6.04 -14.51
C GLY A 336 20.79 5.60 -15.75
N LEU A 337 20.14 5.59 -16.91
CA LEU A 337 20.78 5.25 -18.19
C LEU A 337 21.84 6.28 -18.58
N LYS A 338 21.53 7.57 -18.49
CA LYS A 338 22.49 8.66 -18.76
C LYS A 338 23.79 8.44 -17.97
N LYS A 339 23.66 8.23 -16.64
CA LYS A 339 24.83 8.01 -15.78
C LYS A 339 25.63 6.78 -16.19
N ARG A 340 24.96 5.69 -16.59
CA ARG A 340 25.62 4.45 -17.05
C ARG A 340 26.40 4.69 -18.33
N VAL A 341 25.80 5.35 -19.32
CA VAL A 341 26.43 5.68 -20.61
C VAL A 341 27.66 6.60 -20.44
N GLU A 342 27.52 7.65 -19.60
CA GLU A 342 28.61 8.56 -19.28
C GLU A 342 29.79 7.85 -18.58
N HIS A 343 29.47 6.99 -17.60
CA HIS A 343 30.50 6.28 -16.83
C HIS A 343 31.28 5.26 -17.65
N THR A 344 30.61 4.56 -18.56
CA THR A 344 31.25 3.54 -19.42
C THR A 344 31.89 4.12 -20.65
N HIS A 345 31.68 5.42 -20.89
CA HIS A 345 32.10 6.10 -22.13
C HIS A 345 31.59 5.40 -23.41
N ALA A 346 30.41 4.76 -23.30
CA ALA A 346 29.79 4.06 -24.41
C ALA A 346 29.48 5.03 -25.56
N LYS A 347 29.88 4.68 -26.77
CA LYS A 347 29.66 5.49 -27.97
C LYS A 347 28.19 5.40 -28.43
N THR A 348 27.58 4.26 -28.24
CA THR A 348 26.18 3.99 -28.67
C THR A 348 25.43 3.24 -27.60
N VAL A 349 24.11 3.17 -27.75
CA VAL A 349 23.28 2.15 -27.09
C VAL A 349 22.58 1.33 -28.14
N VAL A 350 22.46 0.03 -27.91
CA VAL A 350 21.87 -0.93 -28.85
C VAL A 350 20.66 -1.57 -28.17
N LEU A 351 19.51 -1.60 -28.83
CA LEU A 351 18.33 -2.28 -28.31
C LEU A 351 17.55 -3.00 -29.41
N GLY A 352 17.02 -4.16 -29.08
CA GLY A 352 16.07 -4.88 -29.94
C GLY A 352 14.73 -4.16 -29.93
N ILE A 353 14.20 -3.83 -31.11
CA ILE A 353 12.89 -3.21 -31.27
C ILE A 353 11.94 -4.17 -31.96
N SER A 354 10.96 -4.68 -31.20
CA SER A 354 9.94 -5.61 -31.68
C SER A 354 8.68 -4.91 -32.18
N GLY A 355 8.48 -3.64 -31.81
CA GLY A 355 7.20 -2.95 -31.98
C GLY A 355 6.19 -3.24 -30.87
N GLY A 356 6.60 -3.93 -29.80
CA GLY A 356 5.82 -4.15 -28.59
C GLY A 356 6.06 -3.07 -27.52
N LEU A 357 5.21 -3.07 -26.47
CA LEU A 357 5.19 -2.04 -25.40
C LEU A 357 6.52 -1.89 -24.67
N ASP A 358 7.18 -2.98 -24.33
CA ASP A 358 8.38 -2.97 -23.50
C ASP A 358 9.57 -2.37 -24.25
N SER A 359 9.79 -2.79 -25.50
CA SER A 359 10.82 -2.21 -26.37
C SER A 359 10.53 -0.74 -26.69
N THR A 360 9.27 -0.36 -26.82
CA THR A 360 8.84 1.02 -27.00
C THR A 360 9.18 1.87 -25.78
N LEU A 361 8.85 1.44 -24.56
CA LEU A 361 9.22 2.18 -23.35
C LEU A 361 10.73 2.29 -23.21
N ALA A 362 11.48 1.21 -23.46
CA ALA A 362 12.94 1.24 -23.40
C ALA A 362 13.54 2.24 -24.39
N LEU A 363 12.99 2.33 -25.60
CA LEU A 363 13.43 3.30 -26.61
C LEU A 363 13.11 4.74 -26.18
N LEU A 364 11.92 5.01 -25.64
CA LEU A 364 11.55 6.33 -25.11
C LEU A 364 12.50 6.77 -23.98
N VAL A 365 12.89 5.85 -23.10
CA VAL A 365 13.89 6.10 -22.06
C VAL A 365 15.27 6.41 -22.66
N CYS A 366 15.70 5.67 -23.69
CA CYS A 366 16.95 5.94 -24.39
C CYS A 366 16.97 7.34 -25.02
N VAL A 367 15.91 7.72 -25.71
CA VAL A 367 15.77 9.06 -26.32
C VAL A 367 15.88 10.15 -25.27
N ARG A 368 15.10 10.04 -24.17
CA ARG A 368 15.17 11.01 -23.08
C ARG A 368 16.56 11.08 -22.42
N ALA A 369 17.24 9.94 -22.25
CA ALA A 369 18.58 9.89 -21.67
C ALA A 369 19.61 10.60 -22.56
N PHE A 370 19.53 10.41 -23.89
CA PHE A 370 20.44 11.04 -24.84
C PHE A 370 20.17 12.54 -24.99
N ASP A 371 18.89 12.94 -25.02
CA ASP A 371 18.52 14.36 -24.99
C ASP A 371 19.05 15.06 -23.73
N LEU A 372 18.91 14.43 -22.55
CA LEU A 372 19.45 14.93 -21.28
C LEU A 372 20.98 14.98 -21.25
N ALA A 373 21.64 14.13 -22.01
CA ALA A 373 23.10 14.11 -22.14
C ALA A 373 23.63 15.07 -23.23
N GLY A 374 22.75 15.72 -23.99
CA GLY A 374 23.13 16.55 -25.16
C GLY A 374 23.75 15.76 -26.29
N ARG A 375 23.41 14.46 -26.41
CA ARG A 375 23.96 13.54 -27.40
C ARG A 375 23.00 13.32 -28.58
N SER A 376 23.56 12.92 -29.71
CA SER A 376 22.78 12.65 -30.92
C SER A 376 21.90 11.42 -30.74
N ARG A 377 20.61 11.53 -31.06
CA ARG A 377 19.70 10.37 -31.10
C ARG A 377 20.13 9.33 -32.13
N LYS A 378 20.94 9.69 -33.12
CA LYS A 378 21.54 8.74 -34.10
C LYS A 378 22.51 7.74 -33.47
N GLU A 379 22.99 8.02 -32.28
CA GLU A 379 23.84 7.10 -31.51
C GLU A 379 23.00 6.01 -30.78
N ILE A 380 21.67 6.08 -30.84
CA ILE A 380 20.72 5.04 -30.40
C ILE A 380 20.49 4.11 -31.60
N GLN A 381 21.00 2.89 -31.52
CA GLN A 381 20.90 1.87 -32.57
C GLN A 381 19.79 0.87 -32.24
N CYS A 382 18.69 0.99 -32.94
CA CYS A 382 17.58 0.04 -32.86
C CYS A 382 17.77 -1.08 -33.87
N VAL A 383 17.58 -2.32 -33.44
CA VAL A 383 17.73 -3.49 -34.31
C VAL A 383 16.40 -4.26 -34.34
N THR A 384 15.77 -4.34 -35.52
CA THR A 384 14.65 -5.26 -35.74
C THR A 384 15.16 -6.57 -36.30
N MET A 385 14.75 -7.69 -35.72
CA MET A 385 15.27 -9.02 -36.03
C MET A 385 14.14 -9.98 -36.37
N PRO A 386 13.57 -9.85 -37.60
CA PRO A 386 12.51 -10.74 -38.03
C PRO A 386 12.95 -12.20 -38.06
N CYS A 387 12.05 -13.09 -37.59
CA CYS A 387 12.16 -14.53 -37.64
C CYS A 387 10.75 -15.12 -37.89
N PHE A 388 10.50 -16.36 -37.54
CA PHE A 388 9.30 -17.10 -37.87
C PHE A 388 7.98 -16.47 -37.37
N GLY A 389 8.00 -15.82 -36.23
CA GLY A 389 6.79 -15.25 -35.57
C GLY A 389 6.54 -13.76 -35.80
N THR A 390 7.42 -13.06 -36.52
CA THR A 390 7.32 -11.61 -36.69
C THR A 390 6.21 -11.22 -37.67
N THR A 391 5.26 -10.39 -37.23
CA THR A 391 4.16 -9.92 -38.07
C THR A 391 4.52 -8.66 -38.87
N LYS A 392 3.82 -8.40 -39.96
CA LYS A 392 4.02 -7.17 -40.77
C LYS A 392 3.68 -5.91 -39.97
N ARG A 393 2.66 -5.95 -39.11
CA ARG A 393 2.19 -4.81 -38.29
C ARG A 393 3.26 -4.39 -37.29
N THR A 394 3.75 -5.33 -36.48
CA THR A 394 4.75 -5.05 -35.45
C THR A 394 6.08 -4.56 -36.04
N LYS A 395 6.52 -5.18 -37.15
CA LYS A 395 7.70 -4.70 -37.88
C LYS A 395 7.51 -3.28 -38.40
N SER A 396 6.35 -2.95 -38.99
CA SER A 396 6.04 -1.60 -39.47
C SER A 396 6.05 -0.59 -38.34
N ASN A 397 5.45 -0.93 -37.18
CA ASN A 397 5.42 -0.06 -36.02
C ASN A 397 6.83 0.20 -35.44
N ALA A 398 7.68 -0.82 -35.39
CA ALA A 398 9.05 -0.68 -34.95
C ALA A 398 9.85 0.33 -35.79
N VAL A 399 9.75 0.21 -37.12
CA VAL A 399 10.45 1.11 -38.05
C VAL A 399 9.91 2.54 -37.97
N LYS A 400 8.59 2.73 -38.03
CA LYS A 400 7.94 4.05 -37.94
C LYS A 400 8.29 4.74 -36.61
N LEU A 401 8.26 4.00 -35.50
CA LEU A 401 8.63 4.54 -34.18
C LEU A 401 10.07 5.08 -34.17
N CYS A 402 11.01 4.34 -34.77
CA CYS A 402 12.41 4.77 -34.86
C CYS A 402 12.57 6.01 -35.76
N GLU A 403 11.86 6.08 -36.87
CA GLU A 403 11.86 7.23 -37.79
C GLU A 403 11.33 8.48 -37.09
N GLU A 404 10.17 8.40 -36.44
CA GLU A 404 9.54 9.52 -35.73
C GLU A 404 10.37 10.03 -34.54
N LEU A 405 11.10 9.14 -33.88
CA LEU A 405 12.01 9.52 -32.78
C LEU A 405 13.38 9.99 -33.28
N GLY A 406 13.70 9.85 -34.59
CA GLY A 406 14.92 10.26 -35.18
C GLY A 406 16.17 9.43 -34.82
N VAL A 407 15.98 8.19 -34.39
CA VAL A 407 17.05 7.24 -34.03
C VAL A 407 17.56 6.46 -35.23
N SER A 408 18.64 5.69 -35.08
CA SER A 408 19.12 4.77 -36.11
C SER A 408 18.39 3.44 -36.02
N VAL A 409 17.99 2.87 -37.16
CA VAL A 409 17.35 1.55 -37.22
C VAL A 409 18.01 0.70 -38.31
N GLN A 410 18.22 -0.58 -38.00
CA GLN A 410 18.66 -1.59 -38.97
C GLN A 410 17.85 -2.87 -38.81
N GLU A 411 17.74 -3.61 -39.92
CA GLU A 411 17.10 -4.92 -39.94
C GLU A 411 18.15 -6.01 -40.09
N VAL A 412 18.10 -7.02 -39.23
CA VAL A 412 18.92 -8.23 -39.31
C VAL A 412 17.99 -9.45 -39.34
N ASN A 413 17.82 -10.07 -40.49
CA ASN A 413 17.04 -11.30 -40.62
C ASN A 413 17.82 -12.48 -40.04
N ILE A 414 17.36 -13.03 -38.92
CA ILE A 414 18.02 -14.11 -38.18
C ILE A 414 17.57 -15.52 -38.57
N THR A 415 16.63 -15.65 -39.53
CA THR A 415 16.02 -16.94 -39.89
C THR A 415 17.08 -17.97 -40.35
N ALA A 416 18.06 -17.56 -41.13
CA ALA A 416 19.09 -18.47 -41.63
C ALA A 416 20.01 -18.99 -40.51
N SER A 417 20.42 -18.10 -39.57
CA SER A 417 21.21 -18.47 -38.39
C SER A 417 20.48 -19.44 -37.48
N VAL A 418 19.19 -19.18 -37.19
CA VAL A 418 18.36 -20.05 -36.37
C VAL A 418 18.18 -21.42 -37.01
N ARG A 419 17.93 -21.49 -38.33
CA ARG A 419 17.86 -22.77 -39.05
C ARG A 419 19.14 -23.56 -39.03
N GLN A 420 20.29 -22.86 -39.20
CA GLN A 420 21.59 -23.52 -39.08
C GLN A 420 21.78 -24.08 -37.68
N HIS A 421 21.40 -23.30 -36.66
CA HIS A 421 21.49 -23.75 -35.26
C HIS A 421 20.58 -24.96 -34.98
N PHE A 422 19.34 -24.99 -35.52
CA PHE A 422 18.47 -26.17 -35.42
C PHE A 422 19.13 -27.41 -36.03
N ALA A 423 19.73 -27.26 -37.22
CA ALA A 423 20.46 -28.35 -37.88
C ALA A 423 21.64 -28.85 -37.04
N ASP A 424 22.40 -27.94 -36.43
CA ASP A 424 23.59 -28.26 -35.63
C ASP A 424 23.25 -29.06 -34.36
N ILE A 425 22.10 -28.76 -33.74
CA ILE A 425 21.63 -29.46 -32.53
C ILE A 425 20.66 -30.61 -32.81
N GLY A 426 20.32 -30.87 -34.08
CA GLY A 426 19.38 -31.92 -34.47
C GLY A 426 17.91 -31.66 -34.10
N HIS A 427 17.52 -30.37 -33.99
CA HIS A 427 16.13 -29.98 -33.71
C HIS A 427 15.31 -29.90 -34.99
N ASP A 428 14.11 -30.47 -35.01
CA ASP A 428 13.19 -30.37 -36.13
C ASP A 428 12.41 -29.04 -36.10
N GLU A 429 12.55 -28.22 -37.15
CA GLU A 429 11.85 -26.92 -37.29
C GLU A 429 10.32 -27.05 -37.18
N ALA A 430 9.74 -28.22 -37.48
CA ALA A 430 8.31 -28.48 -37.37
C ALA A 430 7.83 -28.64 -35.91
N VAL A 431 8.74 -28.86 -34.97
CA VAL A 431 8.44 -29.01 -33.53
C VAL A 431 8.53 -27.66 -32.84
N HIS A 432 7.39 -27.03 -32.60
CA HIS A 432 7.27 -25.71 -31.98
C HIS A 432 7.29 -25.80 -30.45
N ASP A 433 8.38 -26.27 -29.87
CA ASP A 433 8.59 -26.42 -28.42
C ASP A 433 9.42 -25.27 -27.82
N VAL A 434 9.76 -25.40 -26.55
CA VAL A 434 10.60 -24.41 -25.83
C VAL A 434 11.99 -24.23 -26.47
N THR A 435 12.51 -25.24 -27.18
CA THR A 435 13.80 -25.15 -27.91
C THR A 435 13.65 -24.24 -29.09
N TYR A 436 12.59 -24.43 -29.87
CA TYR A 436 12.24 -23.58 -31.00
C TYR A 436 12.15 -22.10 -30.64
N GLU A 437 11.47 -21.78 -29.53
CA GLU A 437 11.34 -20.39 -29.04
C GLU A 437 12.68 -19.83 -28.51
N ASN A 438 13.37 -20.61 -27.66
CA ASN A 438 14.60 -20.15 -27.01
C ASN A 438 15.77 -19.94 -27.98
N CYS A 439 15.87 -20.70 -29.03
CA CYS A 439 16.91 -20.51 -30.05
C CYS A 439 16.76 -19.14 -30.71
N GLN A 440 15.56 -18.74 -31.09
CA GLN A 440 15.29 -17.41 -31.66
C GLN A 440 15.62 -16.27 -30.69
N ALA A 441 15.23 -16.40 -29.41
CA ALA A 441 15.48 -15.39 -28.39
C ALA A 441 16.98 -15.22 -28.12
N ARG A 442 17.75 -16.31 -28.08
CA ARG A 442 19.22 -16.26 -27.88
C ARG A 442 19.94 -15.69 -29.09
N GLU A 443 19.54 -16.03 -30.29
CA GLU A 443 20.11 -15.47 -31.52
C GLU A 443 19.91 -13.94 -31.56
N ARG A 444 18.72 -13.45 -31.21
CA ARG A 444 18.47 -12.00 -31.08
C ARG A 444 19.45 -11.34 -30.10
N THR A 445 19.64 -11.95 -28.95
CA THR A 445 20.56 -11.41 -27.93
C THR A 445 22.00 -11.43 -28.40
N GLN A 446 22.46 -12.50 -29.04
CA GLN A 446 23.80 -12.60 -29.61
C GLN A 446 24.06 -11.47 -30.62
N VAL A 447 23.16 -11.27 -31.58
CA VAL A 447 23.24 -10.19 -32.59
C VAL A 447 23.35 -8.81 -31.93
N LEU A 448 22.53 -8.54 -30.89
CA LEU A 448 22.59 -7.25 -30.18
C LEU A 448 23.93 -7.04 -29.46
N MET A 449 24.45 -8.08 -28.80
CA MET A 449 25.75 -8.02 -28.10
C MET A 449 26.91 -7.76 -29.06
N ASP A 450 26.92 -8.43 -30.22
CA ASP A 450 27.97 -8.28 -31.22
C ASP A 450 27.92 -6.90 -31.91
N ILE A 451 26.70 -6.38 -32.19
CA ILE A 451 26.55 -5.01 -32.71
C ILE A 451 27.04 -3.97 -31.67
N ALA A 452 26.73 -4.21 -30.38
CA ALA A 452 27.23 -3.34 -29.32
C ALA A 452 28.77 -3.36 -29.24
N ASN A 453 29.40 -4.52 -29.38
CA ASN A 453 30.86 -4.64 -29.45
C ASN A 453 31.44 -3.87 -30.65
N GLN A 454 30.85 -4.03 -31.84
CA GLN A 454 31.31 -3.33 -33.06
C GLN A 454 31.19 -1.80 -32.93
N SER A 455 30.10 -1.32 -32.31
CA SER A 455 29.82 0.11 -32.17
C SER A 455 30.41 0.75 -30.90
N GLY A 456 31.03 -0.05 -30.02
CA GLY A 456 31.53 0.42 -28.72
C GLY A 456 30.38 0.86 -27.81
N GLY A 457 29.29 0.13 -27.84
CA GLY A 457 28.02 0.46 -27.18
C GLY A 457 27.63 -0.44 -26.03
N LEU A 458 26.44 -0.18 -25.50
CA LEU A 458 25.80 -0.97 -24.45
C LEU A 458 24.48 -1.54 -24.96
N VAL A 459 24.20 -2.81 -24.67
CA VAL A 459 22.88 -3.42 -24.90
C VAL A 459 21.91 -3.00 -23.81
N ILE A 460 20.77 -2.44 -24.20
CA ILE A 460 19.70 -2.01 -23.30
C ILE A 460 18.61 -3.08 -23.22
N GLY A 461 18.31 -3.53 -22.01
CA GLY A 461 17.28 -4.51 -21.74
C GLY A 461 15.89 -3.90 -21.73
N THR A 462 14.95 -4.62 -22.33
CA THR A 462 13.54 -4.21 -22.48
C THR A 462 12.60 -4.91 -21.51
N GLY A 463 13.01 -6.04 -20.89
CA GLY A 463 12.18 -6.85 -20.00
C GLY A 463 11.67 -6.06 -18.78
N ASP A 464 10.42 -6.26 -18.43
CA ASP A 464 9.72 -5.57 -17.35
C ASP A 464 9.68 -6.38 -16.03
N LEU A 465 9.15 -5.76 -14.97
CA LEU A 465 9.06 -6.36 -13.64
C LEU A 465 8.15 -7.59 -13.60
N SER A 466 7.04 -7.60 -14.35
CA SER A 466 6.06 -8.69 -14.36
C SER A 466 6.63 -9.94 -15.04
N GLU A 467 7.36 -9.76 -16.13
CA GLU A 467 8.09 -10.83 -16.81
C GLU A 467 9.15 -11.44 -15.90
N LEU A 468 9.90 -10.60 -15.18
CA LEU A 468 10.87 -11.05 -14.18
C LEU A 468 10.20 -11.83 -13.04
N ALA A 469 9.02 -11.40 -12.58
CA ALA A 469 8.29 -12.09 -11.52
C ALA A 469 7.87 -13.50 -11.93
N LEU A 470 7.35 -13.65 -13.15
CA LEU A 470 6.89 -14.93 -13.70
C LEU A 470 8.02 -15.78 -14.31
N GLY A 471 9.23 -15.19 -14.47
CA GLY A 471 10.30 -15.79 -15.25
C GLY A 471 9.92 -16.02 -16.70
N TRP A 472 9.07 -15.14 -17.25
CA TRP A 472 8.63 -15.17 -18.64
C TRP A 472 9.65 -14.49 -19.54
N ALA A 473 10.81 -15.11 -19.65
CA ALA A 473 11.93 -14.70 -20.48
C ALA A 473 12.83 -15.92 -20.72
N THR A 474 13.52 -15.92 -21.84
CA THR A 474 14.51 -16.96 -22.16
C THR A 474 15.79 -16.72 -21.37
N TYR A 475 16.20 -17.70 -20.56
CA TYR A 475 17.47 -17.63 -19.85
C TYR A 475 18.65 -17.50 -20.82
N ASN A 476 19.53 -16.53 -20.56
CA ASN A 476 20.62 -16.15 -21.44
C ASN A 476 20.17 -15.75 -22.87
N GLY A 477 18.97 -15.20 -22.96
CA GLY A 477 18.38 -14.61 -24.14
C GLY A 477 17.88 -13.19 -23.83
N ASP A 478 16.62 -12.94 -24.04
CA ASP A 478 15.98 -11.62 -23.83
C ASP A 478 15.99 -11.12 -22.38
N HIS A 479 16.24 -11.99 -21.39
CA HIS A 479 16.43 -11.57 -20.00
C HIS A 479 17.80 -10.93 -19.73
N MET A 480 18.77 -11.03 -20.65
CA MET A 480 20.13 -10.52 -20.51
C MET A 480 20.34 -9.21 -21.27
N SER A 481 21.04 -8.30 -20.63
CA SER A 481 21.44 -7.01 -21.20
C SER A 481 22.59 -6.42 -20.38
N MET A 482 23.13 -5.28 -20.81
CA MET A 482 24.15 -4.58 -20.04
C MET A 482 23.55 -3.54 -19.07
N TYR A 483 22.31 -3.09 -19.34
CA TYR A 483 21.52 -2.25 -18.43
C TYR A 483 20.01 -2.41 -18.73
N ALA A 484 19.21 -2.80 -17.75
CA ALA A 484 17.79 -3.08 -17.91
C ALA A 484 16.93 -1.91 -17.42
N VAL A 485 16.52 -1.04 -18.33
CA VAL A 485 15.81 0.21 -17.99
C VAL A 485 14.41 0.00 -17.44
N ASN A 486 13.72 -1.10 -17.81
CA ASN A 486 12.34 -1.40 -17.40
C ASN A 486 12.23 -2.40 -16.24
N CYS A 487 13.32 -2.92 -15.69
CA CYS A 487 13.33 -4.03 -14.74
C CYS A 487 12.52 -3.79 -13.45
N SER A 488 12.12 -2.57 -13.17
CA SER A 488 11.33 -2.17 -11.99
C SER A 488 9.96 -1.58 -12.36
N VAL A 489 9.57 -1.64 -13.63
CA VAL A 489 8.28 -1.15 -14.13
C VAL A 489 7.40 -2.36 -14.45
N PRO A 490 6.25 -2.58 -13.78
CA PRO A 490 5.37 -3.70 -14.09
C PRO A 490 4.60 -3.47 -15.39
N LYS A 491 4.16 -4.56 -16.05
CA LYS A 491 3.47 -4.54 -17.35
C LYS A 491 2.25 -3.61 -17.36
N THR A 492 1.47 -3.60 -16.29
CA THR A 492 0.32 -2.70 -16.16
C THR A 492 0.72 -1.23 -16.20
N LEU A 493 1.87 -0.88 -15.61
CA LEU A 493 2.37 0.50 -15.58
C LEU A 493 3.06 0.89 -16.90
N VAL A 494 3.74 -0.05 -17.58
CA VAL A 494 4.33 0.18 -18.93
C VAL A 494 3.30 0.76 -19.87
N ARG A 495 2.11 0.13 -19.94
CA ARG A 495 1.01 0.58 -20.78
C ARG A 495 0.60 2.04 -20.51
N TYR A 496 0.47 2.41 -19.23
CA TYR A 496 0.10 3.79 -18.85
C TYR A 496 1.19 4.80 -19.16
N ILE A 497 2.46 4.44 -19.02
CA ILE A 497 3.58 5.34 -19.35
C ILE A 497 3.62 5.59 -20.86
N VAL A 498 3.48 4.57 -21.70
CA VAL A 498 3.41 4.73 -23.16
C VAL A 498 2.20 5.56 -23.57
N GLN A 499 1.05 5.38 -22.92
CA GLN A 499 -0.14 6.20 -23.14
C GLN A 499 0.08 7.67 -22.74
N TYR A 500 0.79 7.93 -21.66
CA TYR A 500 1.21 9.27 -21.25
C TYR A 500 2.08 9.94 -22.32
N GLU A 501 3.10 9.24 -22.83
CA GLU A 501 3.96 9.72 -23.91
C GLU A 501 3.16 10.01 -25.17
N ALA A 502 2.24 9.13 -25.56
CA ALA A 502 1.35 9.36 -26.72
C ALA A 502 0.55 10.66 -26.57
N GLY A 503 0.09 10.97 -25.35
CA GLY A 503 -0.69 12.18 -25.06
C GLY A 503 0.08 13.48 -25.21
N SER A 504 1.42 13.45 -25.08
CA SER A 504 2.32 14.61 -25.15
C SER A 504 3.14 14.67 -26.46
N SER A 505 3.02 13.68 -27.33
CA SER A 505 3.79 13.56 -28.57
C SER A 505 3.17 14.29 -29.75
N ALA A 506 4.00 14.59 -30.78
CA ALA A 506 3.54 15.09 -32.07
C ALA A 506 2.56 14.10 -32.73
N PRO A 507 1.65 14.57 -33.62
CA PRO A 507 0.58 13.72 -34.17
C PRO A 507 1.05 12.41 -34.79
N ALA A 508 2.15 12.42 -35.57
CA ALA A 508 2.67 11.22 -36.23
C ALA A 508 3.19 10.18 -35.23
N LEU A 509 3.98 10.59 -34.24
CA LEU A 509 4.46 9.72 -33.17
C LEU A 509 3.31 9.20 -32.31
N ARG A 510 2.33 10.07 -32.01
CA ARG A 510 1.12 9.68 -31.26
C ARG A 510 0.37 8.55 -31.94
N GLU A 511 0.16 8.61 -33.25
CA GLU A 511 -0.53 7.57 -34.02
C GLU A 511 0.19 6.23 -33.88
N VAL A 512 1.51 6.20 -34.03
CA VAL A 512 2.32 4.98 -33.88
C VAL A 512 2.21 4.42 -32.45
N LEU A 513 2.32 5.27 -31.42
CA LEU A 513 2.22 4.83 -30.03
C LEU A 513 0.84 4.26 -29.69
N LEU A 514 -0.23 4.85 -30.24
CA LEU A 514 -1.60 4.35 -30.05
C LEU A 514 -1.80 2.99 -30.77
N ASP A 515 -1.24 2.79 -31.96
CA ASP A 515 -1.28 1.49 -32.64
C ASP A 515 -0.52 0.39 -31.89
N ILE A 516 0.62 0.75 -31.28
CA ILE A 516 1.37 -0.17 -30.39
C ILE A 516 0.54 -0.53 -29.15
N LEU A 517 -0.15 0.44 -28.54
CA LEU A 517 -1.03 0.21 -27.39
C LEU A 517 -2.22 -0.72 -27.73
N ASP A 518 -2.69 -0.71 -28.95
CA ASP A 518 -3.78 -1.57 -29.44
C ASP A 518 -3.31 -2.96 -29.90
N THR A 519 -1.99 -3.19 -29.96
CA THR A 519 -1.42 -4.48 -30.35
C THR A 519 -1.41 -5.45 -29.15
N PRO A 520 -1.92 -6.69 -29.30
CA PRO A 520 -1.87 -7.70 -28.24
C PRO A 520 -0.44 -8.05 -27.84
N VAL A 521 -0.23 -8.30 -26.54
CA VAL A 521 1.07 -8.72 -26.03
C VAL A 521 1.38 -10.16 -26.48
N SER A 522 2.48 -10.35 -27.21
CA SER A 522 2.93 -11.65 -27.71
C SER A 522 4.46 -11.71 -27.74
N PRO A 523 5.08 -12.87 -27.46
CA PRO A 523 6.51 -13.06 -27.59
C PRO A 523 6.98 -13.12 -29.07
N GLU A 524 6.06 -13.25 -30.05
CA GLU A 524 6.33 -13.35 -31.49
C GLU A 524 7.40 -14.39 -31.85
N LEU A 525 7.36 -15.55 -31.19
CA LEU A 525 8.28 -16.65 -31.39
C LEU A 525 7.68 -17.80 -32.20
N LEU A 526 6.36 -17.96 -32.14
CA LEU A 526 5.61 -18.94 -32.95
C LEU A 526 5.14 -18.33 -34.28
N PRO A 527 5.08 -19.11 -35.36
CA PRO A 527 4.53 -18.64 -36.63
C PRO A 527 3.15 -18.04 -36.47
N ALA A 528 2.85 -17.00 -37.28
CA ALA A 528 1.50 -16.44 -37.36
C ALA A 528 0.49 -17.50 -37.82
N ASP A 529 -0.79 -17.31 -37.48
CA ASP A 529 -1.87 -18.16 -37.98
C ASP A 529 -2.06 -18.02 -39.53
N GLU A 530 -2.97 -18.82 -40.08
CA GLU A 530 -3.27 -18.81 -41.53
C GLU A 530 -3.74 -17.45 -42.07
N ASN A 531 -4.21 -16.56 -41.15
CA ASN A 531 -4.65 -15.19 -41.46
C ASN A 531 -3.56 -14.14 -41.22
N GLY A 532 -2.34 -14.55 -40.86
CA GLY A 532 -1.23 -13.66 -40.53
C GLY A 532 -1.39 -12.92 -39.21
N GLN A 533 -2.25 -13.42 -38.30
CA GLN A 533 -2.46 -12.87 -36.96
C GLN A 533 -1.58 -13.58 -35.92
N ILE A 534 -1.40 -12.93 -34.79
CA ILE A 534 -0.63 -13.46 -33.65
C ILE A 534 -1.30 -14.75 -33.16
N ALA A 535 -0.63 -15.90 -33.36
CA ALA A 535 -1.13 -17.22 -32.97
C ALA A 535 -1.09 -17.46 -31.43
N GLN A 536 -0.21 -16.74 -30.70
CA GLN A 536 0.03 -16.94 -29.28
C GLN A 536 -0.08 -15.62 -28.52
N LYS A 537 -1.10 -15.48 -27.69
CA LYS A 537 -1.18 -14.37 -26.72
C LYS A 537 -0.53 -14.80 -25.41
N THR A 538 0.36 -13.96 -24.88
CA THR A 538 1.05 -14.24 -23.62
C THR A 538 0.07 -14.47 -22.48
N GLU A 539 -0.99 -13.68 -22.38
CA GLU A 539 -1.98 -13.79 -21.30
C GLU A 539 -2.81 -15.09 -21.34
N ASP A 540 -2.92 -15.77 -22.49
CA ASP A 540 -3.58 -17.08 -22.57
C ASP A 540 -2.75 -18.18 -21.88
N LEU A 541 -1.42 -18.01 -21.81
CA LEU A 541 -0.48 -18.98 -21.24
C LEU A 541 -0.12 -18.69 -19.79
N VAL A 542 0.10 -17.44 -19.44
CA VAL A 542 0.56 -17.05 -18.12
C VAL A 542 -0.52 -16.36 -17.29
N GLY A 543 -1.63 -15.94 -17.90
CA GLY A 543 -2.74 -15.23 -17.27
C GLY A 543 -2.66 -13.72 -17.37
N PRO A 544 -3.73 -13.02 -16.95
CA PRO A 544 -3.81 -11.57 -16.99
C PRO A 544 -2.71 -10.92 -16.14
N TYR A 545 -1.91 -10.06 -16.73
CA TYR A 545 -0.84 -9.35 -16.01
C TYR A 545 -1.35 -8.51 -14.85
N GLU A 546 -2.56 -7.97 -14.93
CA GLU A 546 -3.13 -7.21 -13.82
C GLU A 546 -3.31 -8.05 -12.54
N LEU A 547 -3.66 -9.35 -12.64
CA LEU A 547 -3.70 -10.25 -11.49
C LEU A 547 -2.29 -10.54 -10.95
N HIS A 548 -1.34 -10.78 -11.83
CA HIS A 548 0.05 -11.06 -11.42
C HIS A 548 0.71 -9.85 -10.75
N ASP A 549 0.51 -8.66 -11.29
CA ASP A 549 1.01 -7.41 -10.72
C ASP A 549 0.36 -7.13 -9.36
N PHE A 550 -0.93 -7.43 -9.20
CA PHE A 550 -1.61 -7.36 -7.92
C PHE A 550 -0.99 -8.31 -6.89
N PHE A 551 -0.79 -9.58 -7.26
CA PHE A 551 -0.18 -10.57 -6.37
C PHE A 551 1.26 -10.19 -6.03
N LEU A 552 2.04 -9.80 -7.01
CA LEU A 552 3.43 -9.37 -6.85
C LEU A 552 3.55 -8.20 -5.88
N TYR A 553 2.73 -7.17 -6.08
CA TYR A 553 2.74 -5.98 -5.21
C TYR A 553 2.48 -6.33 -3.76
N HIS A 554 1.39 -7.03 -3.50
CA HIS A 554 0.97 -7.34 -2.13
C HIS A 554 1.86 -8.40 -1.46
N LEU A 555 2.41 -9.35 -2.23
CA LEU A 555 3.37 -10.33 -1.72
C LEU A 555 4.67 -9.64 -1.29
N LEU A 556 5.29 -8.88 -2.19
CA LEU A 556 6.63 -8.30 -1.94
C LEU A 556 6.59 -7.08 -1.03
N ARG A 557 5.58 -6.22 -1.21
CA ARG A 557 5.50 -4.98 -0.44
C ARG A 557 5.01 -5.21 0.98
N PHE A 558 4.12 -6.19 1.19
CA PHE A 558 3.43 -6.39 2.47
C PHE A 558 3.50 -7.81 3.03
N GLY A 559 4.20 -8.73 2.39
CA GLY A 559 4.32 -10.10 2.84
C GLY A 559 2.98 -10.86 2.88
N SER A 560 2.00 -10.46 2.06
CA SER A 560 0.65 -11.03 2.10
C SER A 560 0.66 -12.51 1.72
N ARG A 561 -0.01 -13.33 2.53
CA ARG A 561 -0.17 -14.78 2.29
C ARG A 561 -1.13 -15.05 1.12
N PRO A 562 -1.04 -16.19 0.43
CA PRO A 562 -1.92 -16.54 -0.69
C PRO A 562 -3.42 -16.41 -0.37
N ARG A 563 -3.86 -16.84 0.80
CA ARG A 563 -5.25 -16.69 1.26
C ARG A 563 -5.69 -15.24 1.32
N LYS A 564 -4.84 -14.37 1.86
CA LYS A 564 -5.10 -12.93 1.93
C LYS A 564 -5.10 -12.29 0.54
N LEU A 565 -4.14 -12.67 -0.33
CA LEU A 565 -4.09 -12.23 -1.73
C LEU A 565 -5.37 -12.58 -2.49
N PHE A 566 -5.84 -13.81 -2.37
CA PHE A 566 -7.08 -14.27 -2.98
C PHE A 566 -8.28 -13.43 -2.53
N ARG A 567 -8.44 -13.27 -1.20
CA ARG A 567 -9.53 -12.47 -0.64
C ARG A 567 -9.48 -11.02 -1.11
N MET A 568 -8.30 -10.39 -1.07
CA MET A 568 -8.14 -9.00 -1.51
C MET A 568 -8.41 -8.83 -3.00
N ALA A 569 -8.00 -9.78 -3.84
CA ALA A 569 -8.28 -9.76 -5.28
C ALA A 569 -9.79 -9.83 -5.56
N LYS A 570 -10.55 -10.67 -4.85
CA LYS A 570 -12.01 -10.71 -4.98
C LYS A 570 -12.65 -9.34 -4.75
N TYR A 571 -12.21 -8.62 -3.70
CA TYR A 571 -12.70 -7.26 -3.44
C TYR A 571 -12.21 -6.24 -4.48
N ALA A 572 -10.94 -6.32 -4.87
CA ALA A 572 -10.33 -5.37 -5.80
C ALA A 572 -10.96 -5.42 -7.19
N TYR A 573 -11.27 -6.62 -7.67
CA TYR A 573 -11.78 -6.81 -9.03
C TYR A 573 -13.30 -6.87 -9.12
N GLY A 574 -14.04 -6.89 -7.99
CA GLY A 574 -15.48 -6.70 -7.95
C GLY A 574 -16.29 -7.59 -8.89
N GLY A 575 -15.91 -8.87 -9.08
CA GLY A 575 -16.59 -9.81 -9.98
C GLY A 575 -16.10 -9.79 -11.44
N LYS A 576 -15.12 -8.96 -11.81
CA LYS A 576 -14.46 -9.00 -13.13
C LYS A 576 -13.87 -10.39 -13.42
N TYR A 577 -13.32 -11.04 -12.41
CA TYR A 577 -12.79 -12.40 -12.48
C TYR A 577 -13.56 -13.32 -11.53
N PRO A 578 -14.04 -14.48 -12.01
CA PRO A 578 -14.57 -15.54 -11.15
C PRO A 578 -13.53 -16.05 -10.14
N ASP A 579 -14.00 -16.58 -9.02
CA ASP A 579 -13.13 -17.06 -7.93
C ASP A 579 -12.16 -18.16 -8.38
N ASP A 580 -12.59 -19.06 -9.23
CA ASP A 580 -11.77 -20.14 -9.81
C ASP A 580 -10.65 -19.62 -10.71
N VAL A 581 -10.90 -18.54 -11.46
CA VAL A 581 -9.90 -17.86 -12.29
C VAL A 581 -8.85 -17.20 -11.42
N ILE A 582 -9.25 -16.44 -10.38
CA ILE A 582 -8.31 -15.82 -9.44
C ILE A 582 -7.45 -16.89 -8.74
N ARG A 583 -8.06 -17.99 -8.31
CA ARG A 583 -7.37 -19.13 -7.67
C ARG A 583 -6.39 -19.80 -8.63
N HIS A 584 -6.78 -20.04 -9.85
CA HIS A 584 -5.94 -20.66 -10.89
C HIS A 584 -4.66 -19.84 -11.11
N TRP A 585 -4.81 -18.52 -11.33
CA TRP A 585 -3.67 -17.65 -11.61
C TRP A 585 -2.83 -17.35 -10.38
N LEU A 586 -3.41 -17.36 -9.18
CA LEU A 586 -2.64 -17.28 -7.94
C LEU A 586 -1.72 -18.51 -7.73
N LYS A 587 -2.24 -19.72 -8.01
CA LYS A 587 -1.41 -20.95 -7.99
C LYS A 587 -0.30 -20.88 -9.02
N THR A 588 -0.62 -20.45 -10.24
CA THR A 588 0.36 -20.29 -11.33
C THR A 588 1.42 -19.25 -10.94
N PHE A 589 1.02 -18.10 -10.37
CA PHE A 589 1.93 -17.09 -9.87
C PHE A 589 2.88 -17.67 -8.80
N CYS A 590 2.34 -18.29 -7.75
CA CYS A 590 3.17 -18.88 -6.68
C CYS A 590 4.16 -19.90 -7.24
N ARG A 591 3.71 -20.84 -8.09
CA ARG A 591 4.56 -21.86 -8.69
C ARG A 591 5.71 -21.22 -9.49
N ARG A 592 5.38 -20.34 -10.43
CA ARG A 592 6.38 -19.70 -11.31
C ARG A 592 7.32 -18.80 -10.53
N PHE A 593 6.81 -18.02 -9.59
CA PHE A 593 7.61 -17.11 -8.77
C PHE A 593 8.76 -17.82 -8.05
N PHE A 594 8.53 -19.00 -7.50
CA PHE A 594 9.58 -19.80 -6.86
C PHE A 594 10.45 -20.54 -7.88
N GLN A 595 9.86 -21.26 -8.81
CA GLN A 595 10.60 -22.10 -9.77
C GLN A 595 11.53 -21.31 -10.69
N GLN A 596 11.21 -20.05 -10.98
CA GLN A 596 11.97 -19.21 -11.91
C GLN A 596 12.97 -18.26 -11.21
N GLN A 597 13.22 -18.43 -9.90
CA GLN A 597 14.15 -17.57 -9.17
C GLN A 597 15.58 -17.61 -9.74
N PHE A 598 16.04 -18.71 -10.27
CA PHE A 598 17.37 -18.84 -10.86
C PHE A 598 17.62 -17.82 -11.99
N LYS A 599 16.57 -17.45 -12.75
CA LYS A 599 16.65 -16.40 -13.76
C LYS A 599 16.89 -15.03 -13.13
N ARG A 600 16.26 -14.75 -12.00
CA ARG A 600 16.39 -13.47 -11.29
C ARG A 600 17.74 -13.30 -10.61
N SER A 601 18.41 -14.38 -10.27
CA SER A 601 19.71 -14.34 -9.60
C SER A 601 20.82 -13.66 -10.42
N CYS A 602 20.66 -13.59 -11.75
CA CYS A 602 21.64 -13.02 -12.66
C CYS A 602 21.10 -11.87 -13.53
N ILE A 603 20.00 -11.23 -13.12
CA ILE A 603 19.47 -10.10 -13.89
C ILE A 603 20.44 -8.91 -13.93
N PRO A 604 20.47 -8.16 -15.04
CA PRO A 604 21.27 -6.95 -15.17
C PRO A 604 20.95 -5.88 -14.14
N ASP A 605 21.86 -4.91 -13.98
CA ASP A 605 21.55 -3.68 -13.27
C ASP A 605 20.45 -2.89 -13.96
N GLY A 606 19.65 -2.17 -13.17
CA GLY A 606 18.64 -1.26 -13.68
C GLY A 606 18.08 -0.36 -12.57
N PRO A 607 17.39 0.73 -12.91
CA PRO A 607 16.92 1.71 -11.95
C PRO A 607 15.70 1.18 -11.18
N LYS A 608 15.69 1.40 -9.86
CA LYS A 608 14.51 1.19 -9.04
C LYS A 608 13.59 2.41 -9.13
N VAL A 609 12.39 2.24 -9.67
CA VAL A 609 11.43 3.33 -9.88
C VAL A 609 10.27 3.34 -8.86
N GLY A 610 9.96 2.21 -8.25
CA GLY A 610 8.85 2.06 -7.31
C GLY A 610 9.25 1.39 -6.00
N SER A 611 8.25 1.11 -5.14
CA SER A 611 8.47 0.46 -3.84
C SER A 611 8.77 -1.04 -3.94
N VAL A 612 8.63 -1.64 -5.13
CA VAL A 612 8.84 -3.07 -5.39
C VAL A 612 9.83 -3.25 -6.53
N THR A 613 10.84 -4.09 -6.33
CA THR A 613 11.76 -4.57 -7.36
C THR A 613 12.19 -6.01 -7.06
N LEU A 614 12.65 -6.73 -8.07
CA LEU A 614 13.12 -8.11 -7.96
C LEU A 614 14.63 -8.23 -8.07
N SER A 615 15.35 -7.10 -7.97
CA SER A 615 16.82 -7.13 -7.99
C SER A 615 17.37 -7.94 -6.82
N PRO A 616 18.24 -8.93 -7.06
CA PRO A 616 18.89 -9.71 -6.01
C PRO A 616 19.86 -8.88 -5.17
N ARG A 617 20.24 -7.69 -5.65
CA ARG A 617 21.06 -6.69 -4.93
C ARG A 617 20.22 -5.77 -4.03
N GLY A 618 18.90 -5.79 -4.18
CA GLY A 618 17.96 -4.86 -3.53
C GLY A 618 16.87 -5.55 -2.72
N ASP A 619 15.63 -5.43 -3.15
CA ASP A 619 14.43 -5.73 -2.35
C ASP A 619 14.17 -7.24 -2.15
N TRP A 620 14.63 -8.11 -3.06
CA TRP A 620 14.28 -9.53 -3.01
C TRP A 620 15.50 -10.45 -3.17
N ARG A 621 15.97 -11.00 -2.05
CA ARG A 621 17.12 -11.90 -1.98
C ARG A 621 16.66 -13.31 -1.61
N MET A 622 16.06 -14.01 -2.58
CA MET A 622 15.59 -15.38 -2.37
C MET A 622 16.61 -16.37 -2.95
N PRO A 623 16.91 -17.49 -2.24
CA PRO A 623 17.68 -18.58 -2.83
C PRO A 623 17.00 -19.15 -4.08
N SER A 624 17.79 -19.55 -5.09
CA SER A 624 17.25 -20.07 -6.35
C SER A 624 16.57 -21.43 -6.22
N ASP A 625 16.86 -22.15 -5.16
CA ASP A 625 16.37 -23.48 -4.81
C ASP A 625 15.35 -23.48 -3.65
N ALA A 626 14.84 -22.30 -3.28
CA ALA A 626 13.82 -22.17 -2.25
C ALA A 626 12.53 -22.90 -2.64
N SER A 627 11.97 -23.68 -1.71
CA SER A 627 10.70 -24.39 -1.92
C SER A 627 9.50 -23.43 -1.82
N GLY A 628 8.63 -23.49 -2.83
CA GLY A 628 7.33 -22.79 -2.83
C GLY A 628 6.18 -23.58 -2.22
N SER A 629 6.46 -24.77 -1.61
CA SER A 629 5.41 -25.70 -1.17
C SER A 629 4.40 -25.12 -0.18
N LEU A 630 4.84 -24.26 0.75
CA LEU A 630 3.95 -23.62 1.72
C LEU A 630 2.94 -22.67 1.05
N TRP A 631 3.40 -21.85 0.11
CA TRP A 631 2.53 -20.92 -0.64
C TRP A 631 1.57 -21.68 -1.56
N LEU A 632 2.06 -22.75 -2.22
CA LEU A 632 1.23 -23.59 -3.08
C LEU A 632 0.16 -24.33 -2.31
N ALA A 633 0.50 -24.97 -1.18
CA ALA A 633 -0.46 -25.66 -0.32
C ALA A 633 -1.56 -24.71 0.18
N GLU A 634 -1.20 -23.49 0.58
CA GLU A 634 -2.20 -22.49 1.00
C GLU A 634 -3.09 -22.03 -0.17
N ALA A 635 -2.52 -21.85 -1.36
CA ALA A 635 -3.29 -21.49 -2.56
C ALA A 635 -4.17 -22.65 -3.08
N GLU A 636 -3.81 -23.89 -2.82
CA GLU A 636 -4.60 -25.09 -3.16
C GLU A 636 -5.78 -25.31 -2.21
N ALA A 637 -5.63 -24.87 -0.96
CA ALA A 637 -6.67 -24.98 0.07
C ALA A 637 -7.75 -23.89 0.02
N LEU A 638 -7.76 -23.02 -1.00
CA LEU A 638 -8.71 -21.92 -1.18
C LEU A 638 -10.06 -22.35 -1.78
#